data_d4f6078f5fd2691e6a0b386d572ca9f3
#
_entry.id   d4f6078f5fd2691e6a0b386d572ca9f3
#
_cell.length_a   1.000
_cell.length_b   1.000
_cell.length_c   1.000
_cell.angle_alpha   90.00
_cell.angle_beta   90.00
_cell.angle_gamma   90.00
#
_symmetry.space_group_name_H-M   'P 1'
#
loop_
_entity.id
_entity.type
_entity.pdbx_description
1 polymer ?
#
loop_
_entity_poly.entity_id
_entity_poly.type
_entity_poly.pdbx_seq_one_letter_code
_entity_poly.pdbx_strand_id
1 'polypeptide(L)'
;MADPIARSTVTSLSPRASRHRRWLLAAALASATLAPGLAQAASCSGVPEWNGNVIYLAGSTLQKGGVLYRANQDIWNAPPDHPAGAPYYTNLGACDSGGSNQPPSVSLTSPANGASFSAGSTITVSANASDADGSVSKVEFFRGGTSLGIDTSAPYSVSWSNASAGTHTFKAVATDNNNAVTSSATVSVTVNAASNDTTPPSVPGGLASPSKTATTVNLAWNAATDNSGGSGVAGYDVYRNGTLVGSPSATQYTDGGLTASTSYTYTVRARDNAGNASARSASISVTTAAGGGSGGNKRVIGYFTQWGIYGRNYRVKNIDTSGSASKLTHINYAFGNVRNNRCEVGITQPSDPNTGAGGDAFADYTKAFQAGESVSGGADTWDQPLRGNWNQLKQLKAKHPNVKVLISLGGWTWSRGFSSAAQPANRQAFVASCIDAYIKGNLPVTDGAGGVGAAAGVFDGIDIDWEYPVACGLACGTPADNANFTALLAEFRRQLDAVRPGLLLTVAVGAGIDKIRVTDPATYHGYLDYINVMTYDFHGAFDPITGHHSALFNSPADPSTGDTKLYNSNDAMEAFLARGVPASKLNLGIGFYGRGWTNVPNVNNGLYQSGTAAAGTYEAGIEDWKVLKNLNHPIYTDANARATWSYNGTTFWSFDTPALVTEKMGYVKTQGLGGAFFWEFSGDDTQGTLVNTISNGLK
;
A
#
# COMPACT_ATOMS: atom_id res chain seq x y z
N MET A 1 -26.67 10.00 9.45
CA MET A 1 -27.91 9.78 10.19
C MET A 1 -27.56 8.92 11.38
N ALA A 2 -27.58 9.52 12.54
CA ALA A 2 -27.41 8.81 13.81
C ALA A 2 -28.79 8.35 14.26
N ASP A 3 -28.91 7.11 14.65
CA ASP A 3 -30.11 6.58 15.30
C ASP A 3 -29.87 6.42 16.80
N PRO A 4 -30.87 6.62 17.65
CA PRO A 4 -30.66 6.99 19.03
C PRO A 4 -30.57 5.80 20.00
N ILE A 5 -29.89 6.10 21.07
CA ILE A 5 -29.62 5.36 22.30
C ILE A 5 -30.89 4.85 23.00
N ALA A 6 -30.89 3.57 23.38
CA ALA A 6 -31.72 3.07 24.46
C ALA A 6 -30.81 2.63 25.62
N ARG A 7 -30.96 3.39 26.74
CA ARG A 7 -30.40 3.02 28.06
C ARG A 7 -31.21 1.86 28.64
N SER A 8 -30.55 0.87 29.23
CA SER A 8 -31.09 0.18 30.39
C SER A 8 -29.99 -0.22 31.38
N THR A 9 -30.32 -0.09 32.59
CA THR A 9 -29.60 0.02 33.84
C THR A 9 -28.96 -1.29 34.31
N VAL A 10 -27.83 -1.12 34.99
CA VAL A 10 -27.03 -2.03 35.79
C VAL A 10 -27.83 -2.63 36.94
N THR A 11 -27.66 -3.92 37.23
CA THR A 11 -27.60 -4.43 38.60
C THR A 11 -26.53 -5.54 38.69
N SER A 12 -25.68 -5.34 39.66
CA SER A 12 -24.58 -6.19 40.10
C SER A 12 -25.04 -7.48 40.76
N LEU A 13 -24.28 -8.55 40.61
CA LEU A 13 -23.98 -9.54 41.68
C LEU A 13 -22.88 -10.51 41.22
N SER A 14 -21.73 -10.47 41.89
CA SER A 14 -20.75 -11.54 42.00
C SER A 14 -21.12 -12.36 43.26
N PRO A 15 -20.77 -13.63 43.42
CA PRO A 15 -19.38 -14.08 43.56
C PRO A 15 -19.02 -15.56 43.23
N ARG A 16 -17.69 -15.76 43.24
CA ARG A 16 -16.93 -16.98 43.62
C ARG A 16 -16.70 -18.11 42.61
N ALA A 17 -15.50 -18.12 42.17
CA ALA A 17 -14.43 -19.13 42.04
C ALA A 17 -14.76 -20.62 42.07
N SER A 18 -14.34 -21.33 41.03
CA SER A 18 -13.56 -22.58 41.19
C SER A 18 -12.67 -22.84 39.96
N ARG A 19 -11.44 -23.24 40.21
CA ARG A 19 -10.39 -23.59 39.24
C ARG A 19 -10.75 -24.91 38.56
N HIS A 20 -10.64 -24.96 37.20
CA HIS A 20 -10.10 -26.15 36.53
C HIS A 20 -9.48 -25.74 35.20
N ARG A 21 -8.18 -26.05 35.04
CA ARG A 21 -7.44 -25.99 33.79
C ARG A 21 -8.05 -26.96 32.77
N ARG A 22 -8.38 -26.51 31.59
CA ARG A 22 -8.56 -27.38 30.42
C ARG A 22 -7.91 -26.73 29.20
N TRP A 23 -7.14 -27.53 28.51
CA TRP A 23 -6.47 -27.28 27.25
C TRP A 23 -7.52 -27.09 26.15
N LEU A 24 -7.42 -25.99 25.39
CA LEU A 24 -8.21 -25.76 24.17
C LEU A 24 -7.33 -26.09 22.96
N LEU A 25 -7.64 -27.19 22.28
CA LEU A 25 -7.28 -27.37 20.87
C LEU A 25 -8.28 -26.59 20.04
N ALA A 26 -7.82 -25.58 19.30
CA ALA A 26 -8.63 -24.89 18.32
C ALA A 26 -8.65 -25.70 17.01
N ALA A 27 -9.81 -26.23 16.64
CA ALA A 27 -10.06 -26.76 15.30
C ALA A 27 -10.61 -25.63 14.42
N ALA A 28 -9.95 -25.37 13.29
CA ALA A 28 -10.41 -24.42 12.30
C ALA A 28 -11.62 -24.97 11.52
N LEU A 29 -12.77 -24.28 11.59
CA LEU A 29 -13.92 -24.57 10.75
C LEU A 29 -13.82 -23.78 9.44
N ALA A 30 -13.73 -24.50 8.32
CA ALA A 30 -14.00 -23.95 7.01
C ALA A 30 -15.51 -24.07 6.72
N SER A 31 -16.19 -22.93 6.54
CA SER A 31 -17.60 -22.89 6.11
C SER A 31 -17.67 -22.97 4.58
N ALA A 32 -18.14 -24.09 4.05
CA ALA A 32 -18.48 -24.23 2.64
C ALA A 32 -19.99 -24.04 2.46
N THR A 33 -20.40 -23.06 1.65
CA THR A 33 -21.79 -22.90 1.17
C THR A 33 -22.05 -23.87 0.04
N LEU A 34 -23.06 -24.73 0.20
CA LEU A 34 -23.51 -25.75 -0.78
C LEU A 34 -24.46 -25.12 -1.83
N ALA A 35 -24.08 -25.25 -3.10
CA ALA A 35 -25.01 -25.21 -4.23
C ALA A 35 -25.58 -26.61 -4.48
N PRO A 36 -26.83 -26.78 -4.98
CA PRO A 36 -27.42 -28.09 -5.19
C PRO A 36 -26.93 -28.71 -6.51
N GLY A 37 -26.15 -29.78 -6.42
CA GLY A 37 -25.74 -30.56 -7.58
C GLY A 37 -24.62 -31.54 -7.26
N LEU A 38 -24.98 -32.83 -7.10
CA LEU A 38 -24.13 -34.01 -6.86
C LEU A 38 -23.55 -34.10 -5.44
N ALA A 39 -24.10 -35.03 -4.66
CA ALA A 39 -23.56 -35.40 -3.36
C ALA A 39 -22.17 -36.01 -3.54
N GLN A 40 -21.17 -35.24 -3.27
CA GLN A 40 -19.79 -35.73 -3.10
C GLN A 40 -19.71 -36.39 -1.73
N ALA A 41 -19.20 -37.63 -1.68
CA ALA A 41 -19.06 -38.36 -0.42
C ALA A 41 -18.19 -37.54 0.54
N ALA A 42 -18.54 -37.53 1.82
CA ALA A 42 -17.84 -36.70 2.81
C ALA A 42 -16.55 -37.40 3.27
N SER A 43 -15.45 -36.68 3.35
CA SER A 43 -14.19 -37.24 3.89
C SER A 43 -14.32 -37.53 5.38
N CYS A 44 -14.06 -38.75 5.78
CA CYS A 44 -13.99 -39.17 7.17
C CYS A 44 -12.56 -39.31 7.72
N SER A 45 -11.54 -38.89 6.97
CA SER A 45 -10.16 -38.92 7.43
C SER A 45 -9.98 -38.02 8.65
N GLY A 46 -9.45 -38.58 9.74
CA GLY A 46 -9.24 -37.86 10.99
C GLY A 46 -10.49 -37.62 11.84
N VAL A 47 -11.70 -38.09 11.40
CA VAL A 47 -12.93 -38.00 12.19
C VAL A 47 -13.01 -39.20 13.12
N PRO A 48 -13.23 -39.02 14.43
CA PRO A 48 -13.27 -40.14 15.37
C PRO A 48 -14.46 -41.04 15.13
N GLU A 49 -14.25 -42.37 15.27
CA GLU A 49 -15.32 -43.34 15.30
C GLU A 49 -16.19 -43.15 16.54
N TRP A 50 -17.51 -43.36 16.44
CA TRP A 50 -18.43 -43.20 17.56
C TRP A 50 -18.04 -44.11 18.74
N ASN A 51 -18.04 -43.53 19.94
CA ASN A 51 -17.72 -44.23 21.19
C ASN A 51 -18.79 -43.88 22.24
N GLY A 52 -19.53 -44.85 22.74
CA GLY A 52 -20.57 -44.67 23.76
C GLY A 52 -20.11 -44.13 25.09
N ASN A 53 -18.80 -44.11 25.36
CA ASN A 53 -18.23 -43.58 26.59
C ASN A 53 -17.78 -42.10 26.48
N VAL A 54 -18.09 -41.45 25.37
CA VAL A 54 -17.68 -40.06 25.10
C VAL A 54 -18.95 -39.22 24.95
N ILE A 55 -18.90 -38.00 25.51
CA ILE A 55 -19.91 -36.97 25.24
C ILE A 55 -19.53 -36.23 23.97
N TYR A 56 -20.43 -36.24 22.99
CA TYR A 56 -20.25 -35.42 21.78
C TYR A 56 -21.03 -34.12 21.96
N LEU A 57 -20.29 -33.01 21.90
CA LEU A 57 -20.88 -31.67 22.03
C LEU A 57 -21.63 -31.30 20.74
N ALA A 58 -22.61 -30.43 20.85
CA ALA A 58 -23.34 -29.89 19.70
C ALA A 58 -22.38 -29.32 18.65
N GLY A 59 -22.51 -29.74 17.39
CA GLY A 59 -21.65 -29.35 16.27
C GLY A 59 -20.44 -30.29 16.04
N SER A 60 -20.12 -31.20 16.96
CA SER A 60 -19.03 -32.18 16.77
C SER A 60 -19.36 -33.15 15.63
N THR A 61 -18.34 -33.51 14.84
CA THR A 61 -18.44 -34.55 13.81
C THR A 61 -17.83 -35.86 14.32
N LEU A 62 -18.47 -36.96 13.93
CA LEU A 62 -18.05 -38.32 14.25
C LEU A 62 -18.45 -39.25 13.10
N GLN A 63 -17.84 -40.40 13.02
CA GLN A 63 -18.25 -41.44 12.06
C GLN A 63 -18.73 -42.69 12.78
N LYS A 64 -19.65 -43.44 12.13
CA LYS A 64 -20.03 -44.77 12.57
C LYS A 64 -20.46 -45.62 11.38
N GLY A 65 -19.84 -46.78 11.25
CA GLY A 65 -20.16 -47.72 10.18
C GLY A 65 -19.94 -47.16 8.78
N GLY A 66 -18.97 -46.31 8.58
CA GLY A 66 -18.67 -45.67 7.28
C GLY A 66 -19.66 -44.55 6.88
N VAL A 67 -20.33 -43.93 7.83
CA VAL A 67 -21.21 -42.77 7.64
C VAL A 67 -20.76 -41.64 8.55
N LEU A 68 -20.68 -40.41 8.02
CA LEU A 68 -20.36 -39.21 8.76
C LEU A 68 -21.62 -38.59 9.37
N TYR A 69 -21.54 -38.22 10.63
CA TYR A 69 -22.62 -37.59 11.39
C TYR A 69 -22.14 -36.32 12.08
N ARG A 70 -23.10 -35.40 12.33
CA ARG A 70 -22.88 -34.22 13.18
C ARG A 70 -23.86 -34.24 14.33
N ALA A 71 -23.39 -34.08 15.56
CA ALA A 71 -24.22 -33.92 16.75
C ALA A 71 -25.00 -32.59 16.69
N ASN A 72 -26.30 -32.62 16.88
CA ASN A 72 -27.19 -31.46 16.87
C ASN A 72 -27.32 -30.82 18.26
N GLN A 73 -26.97 -31.52 19.30
CA GLN A 73 -26.90 -31.09 20.70
C GLN A 73 -25.88 -31.94 21.45
N ASP A 74 -25.59 -31.58 22.68
CA ASP A 74 -24.69 -32.38 23.53
C ASP A 74 -25.36 -33.76 23.81
N ILE A 75 -24.64 -34.82 23.50
CA ILE A 75 -25.22 -36.19 23.57
C ILE A 75 -24.22 -37.19 24.15
N TRP A 76 -24.74 -38.10 24.95
CA TRP A 76 -23.98 -39.17 25.58
C TRP A 76 -24.68 -40.50 25.35
N ASN A 77 -23.92 -41.52 24.98
CA ASN A 77 -24.33 -42.92 24.86
C ASN A 77 -25.57 -43.22 23.95
N ALA A 78 -25.77 -42.38 22.93
CA ALA A 78 -26.82 -42.66 21.90
C ALA A 78 -26.14 -42.80 20.52
N PRO A 79 -26.08 -43.99 19.93
CA PRO A 79 -25.40 -44.19 18.66
C PRO A 79 -26.22 -43.55 17.51
N PRO A 80 -25.54 -42.91 16.54
CA PRO A 80 -26.20 -42.12 15.48
C PRO A 80 -26.97 -42.96 14.47
N ASP A 81 -26.65 -44.25 14.36
CA ASP A 81 -27.28 -45.23 13.46
C ASP A 81 -28.45 -46.03 14.12
N HIS A 82 -28.74 -45.76 15.40
CA HIS A 82 -29.86 -46.40 16.13
C HIS A 82 -31.06 -45.45 16.24
N PRO A 83 -32.32 -45.95 16.19
CA PRO A 83 -33.50 -45.09 16.28
C PRO A 83 -33.54 -44.12 17.47
N ALA A 84 -32.94 -44.50 18.60
CA ALA A 84 -32.84 -43.66 19.77
C ALA A 84 -31.84 -42.49 19.62
N GLY A 85 -30.85 -42.61 18.74
CA GLY A 85 -29.86 -41.59 18.46
C GLY A 85 -30.18 -40.71 17.25
N ALA A 86 -30.95 -41.26 16.32
CA ALA A 86 -31.23 -40.60 15.03
C ALA A 86 -31.73 -39.14 15.11
N PRO A 87 -32.57 -38.71 16.07
CA PRO A 87 -33.03 -37.34 16.14
C PRO A 87 -31.98 -36.35 16.61
N TYR A 88 -30.88 -36.84 17.18
CA TYR A 88 -29.84 -36.00 17.77
C TYR A 88 -28.63 -35.80 16.89
N TYR A 89 -28.59 -36.42 15.71
CA TYR A 89 -27.51 -36.29 14.74
C TYR A 89 -28.07 -35.95 13.37
N THR A 90 -27.30 -35.15 12.65
CA THR A 90 -27.48 -34.93 11.20
C THR A 90 -26.60 -35.92 10.46
N ASN A 91 -27.16 -36.78 9.65
CA ASN A 91 -26.41 -37.64 8.73
C ASN A 91 -25.86 -36.78 7.58
N LEU A 92 -24.54 -36.78 7.42
CA LEU A 92 -23.82 -35.99 6.42
C LEU A 92 -23.42 -36.79 5.18
N GLY A 93 -23.76 -38.08 5.12
CA GLY A 93 -23.50 -38.98 3.99
C GLY A 93 -22.50 -40.10 4.30
N ALA A 94 -22.34 -41.02 3.34
CA ALA A 94 -21.35 -42.08 3.43
C ALA A 94 -19.94 -41.51 3.36
N CYS A 95 -19.01 -42.09 4.15
CA CYS A 95 -17.61 -41.81 4.04
C CYS A 95 -17.08 -42.22 2.67
N ASP A 96 -16.15 -41.47 2.11
CA ASP A 96 -15.37 -41.92 0.96
C ASP A 96 -14.71 -43.26 1.33
N SER A 97 -15.09 -44.32 0.64
CA SER A 97 -14.30 -45.55 0.62
C SER A 97 -13.03 -45.22 -0.19
N GLY A 98 -11.98 -44.80 0.51
CA GLY A 98 -10.68 -44.35 0.02
C GLY A 98 -10.47 -44.46 -1.49
N GLY A 99 -10.65 -43.36 -2.21
CA GLY A 99 -10.08 -43.23 -3.53
C GLY A 99 -8.59 -43.51 -3.40
N SER A 100 -8.00 -44.36 -4.26
CA SER A 100 -6.56 -44.59 -4.25
C SER A 100 -5.87 -43.24 -4.43
N ASN A 101 -5.00 -42.89 -3.50
CA ASN A 101 -4.20 -41.67 -3.57
C ASN A 101 -3.65 -41.46 -5.00
N GLN A 102 -3.88 -40.30 -5.56
CA GLN A 102 -3.35 -39.94 -6.88
C GLN A 102 -1.94 -39.36 -6.67
N PRO A 103 -0.95 -39.82 -7.43
CA PRO A 103 0.37 -39.21 -7.34
C PRO A 103 0.36 -37.75 -7.77
N PRO A 104 1.24 -36.90 -7.17
CA PRO A 104 1.34 -35.49 -7.52
C PRO A 104 1.80 -35.29 -8.98
N SER A 105 1.52 -34.17 -9.58
CA SER A 105 2.10 -33.72 -10.85
C SER A 105 3.34 -32.86 -10.59
N VAL A 106 4.35 -32.96 -11.48
CA VAL A 106 5.57 -32.12 -11.40
C VAL A 106 6.15 -31.85 -12.78
N SER A 107 6.61 -30.61 -13.00
CA SER A 107 7.31 -30.21 -14.21
C SER A 107 8.42 -29.22 -13.89
N LEU A 108 9.58 -29.34 -14.54
CA LEU A 108 10.64 -28.34 -14.45
C LEU A 108 10.25 -27.08 -15.21
N THR A 109 10.49 -25.92 -14.61
CA THR A 109 10.25 -24.59 -15.19
C THR A 109 11.56 -23.89 -15.54
N SER A 110 12.67 -24.25 -14.88
CA SER A 110 14.03 -23.77 -15.16
C SER A 110 15.03 -24.87 -14.81
N PRO A 111 16.14 -24.99 -15.56
CA PRO A 111 16.45 -24.33 -16.84
C PRO A 111 15.62 -24.88 -18.00
N ALA A 112 15.55 -24.12 -19.11
CA ALA A 112 14.93 -24.63 -20.33
C ALA A 112 15.76 -25.80 -20.93
N ASN A 113 15.09 -26.76 -21.58
CA ASN A 113 15.78 -27.83 -22.25
C ASN A 113 16.67 -27.30 -23.38
N GLY A 114 17.94 -27.75 -23.41
CA GLY A 114 18.93 -27.26 -24.36
C GLY A 114 19.64 -25.97 -23.96
N ALA A 115 19.35 -25.42 -22.77
CA ALA A 115 20.00 -24.20 -22.28
C ALA A 115 21.52 -24.41 -22.15
N SER A 116 22.28 -23.33 -22.38
CA SER A 116 23.75 -23.32 -22.28
C SER A 116 24.18 -22.39 -21.14
N PHE A 117 25.20 -22.82 -20.40
CA PHE A 117 25.79 -22.08 -19.28
C PHE A 117 27.33 -22.14 -19.40
N SER A 118 28.02 -21.24 -18.69
CA SER A 118 29.48 -21.27 -18.58
C SER A 118 29.90 -22.10 -17.36
N ALA A 119 31.04 -22.78 -17.44
CA ALA A 119 31.61 -23.46 -16.27
C ALA A 119 31.82 -22.46 -15.11
N GLY A 120 31.57 -22.93 -13.88
CA GLY A 120 31.64 -22.10 -12.68
C GLY A 120 30.38 -21.30 -12.38
N SER A 121 29.38 -21.20 -13.29
CA SER A 121 28.13 -20.51 -13.03
C SER A 121 27.27 -21.25 -11.97
N THR A 122 26.35 -20.53 -11.38
CA THR A 122 25.28 -21.11 -10.56
C THR A 122 24.02 -21.26 -11.39
N ILE A 123 23.51 -22.50 -11.47
CA ILE A 123 22.29 -22.83 -12.21
C ILE A 123 21.15 -23.06 -11.23
N THR A 124 20.11 -22.26 -11.31
CA THR A 124 18.90 -22.45 -10.52
C THR A 124 17.96 -23.40 -11.24
N VAL A 125 17.58 -24.48 -10.56
CA VAL A 125 16.63 -25.49 -11.03
C VAL A 125 15.32 -25.28 -10.30
N SER A 126 14.24 -25.00 -11.03
CA SER A 126 12.92 -24.71 -10.47
C SER A 126 11.85 -25.63 -11.06
N ALA A 127 10.81 -25.89 -10.30
CA ALA A 127 9.70 -26.75 -10.70
C ALA A 127 8.35 -26.22 -10.23
N ASN A 128 7.31 -26.51 -11.01
CA ASN A 128 5.93 -26.47 -10.55
C ASN A 128 5.50 -27.87 -10.14
N ALA A 129 4.87 -28.00 -8.99
CA ALA A 129 4.26 -29.24 -8.55
C ALA A 129 2.91 -28.97 -7.90
N SER A 130 1.94 -29.88 -8.11
CA SER A 130 0.59 -29.83 -7.52
C SER A 130 0.06 -31.24 -7.34
N ASP A 131 -0.88 -31.38 -6.41
CA ASP A 131 -1.55 -32.63 -6.12
C ASP A 131 -3.06 -32.40 -6.18
N ALA A 132 -3.79 -33.35 -6.78
CA ALA A 132 -5.20 -33.20 -7.12
C ALA A 132 -6.13 -33.56 -5.95
N ASP A 133 -5.70 -34.47 -5.07
CA ASP A 133 -6.47 -35.03 -3.95
C ASP A 133 -5.75 -34.85 -2.60
N GLY A 134 -4.61 -34.08 -2.58
CA GLY A 134 -3.85 -33.83 -1.39
C GLY A 134 -2.97 -32.58 -1.47
N SER A 135 -1.75 -32.69 -1.00
CA SER A 135 -0.75 -31.63 -1.06
C SER A 135 0.65 -32.19 -1.33
N VAL A 136 1.47 -31.42 -2.04
CA VAL A 136 2.87 -31.77 -2.26
C VAL A 136 3.65 -31.52 -0.97
N SER A 137 4.23 -32.58 -0.40
CA SER A 137 5.01 -32.54 0.83
C SER A 137 6.45 -32.06 0.60
N LYS A 138 7.02 -32.39 -0.56
CA LYS A 138 8.37 -31.96 -0.96
C LYS A 138 8.59 -32.13 -2.47
N VAL A 139 9.52 -31.36 -2.99
CA VAL A 139 10.12 -31.58 -4.32
C VAL A 139 11.62 -31.77 -4.16
N GLU A 140 12.14 -32.89 -4.62
CA GLU A 140 13.57 -33.20 -4.64
C GLU A 140 14.11 -33.05 -6.05
N PHE A 141 15.20 -32.30 -6.17
CA PHE A 141 15.83 -32.02 -7.47
C PHE A 141 17.09 -32.86 -7.67
N PHE A 142 17.26 -33.37 -8.86
CA PHE A 142 18.37 -34.25 -9.23
C PHE A 142 19.14 -33.71 -10.43
N ARG A 143 20.46 -33.86 -10.38
CA ARG A 143 21.36 -33.74 -11.54
C ARG A 143 21.88 -35.13 -11.88
N GLY A 144 21.48 -35.67 -13.03
CA GLY A 144 21.68 -37.07 -13.33
C GLY A 144 21.06 -37.96 -12.26
N GLY A 145 21.86 -38.76 -11.57
CA GLY A 145 21.43 -39.59 -10.43
C GLY A 145 21.68 -38.99 -9.06
N THR A 146 22.29 -37.79 -8.96
CA THR A 146 22.69 -37.17 -7.69
C THR A 146 21.67 -36.13 -7.25
N SER A 147 21.18 -36.19 -6.00
CA SER A 147 20.31 -35.16 -5.40
C SER A 147 21.06 -33.84 -5.26
N LEU A 148 20.42 -32.74 -5.67
CA LEU A 148 20.89 -31.37 -5.47
C LEU A 148 20.30 -30.74 -4.20
N GLY A 149 19.20 -31.29 -3.71
CA GLY A 149 18.50 -30.81 -2.54
C GLY A 149 17.00 -31.02 -2.63
N ILE A 150 16.33 -30.71 -1.51
CA ILE A 150 14.89 -30.81 -1.32
C ILE A 150 14.37 -29.42 -1.00
N ASP A 151 13.23 -29.06 -1.60
CA ASP A 151 12.44 -27.88 -1.21
C ASP A 151 11.04 -28.35 -0.80
N THR A 152 10.55 -27.84 0.34
CA THR A 152 9.25 -28.21 0.93
C THR A 152 8.21 -27.13 0.81
N SER A 153 8.53 -26.01 0.14
CA SER A 153 7.65 -24.85 -0.01
C SER A 153 7.66 -24.28 -1.42
N ALA A 154 6.50 -24.06 -2.00
CA ALA A 154 6.39 -23.39 -3.29
C ALA A 154 6.76 -21.88 -3.17
N PRO A 155 7.45 -21.32 -4.20
CA PRO A 155 7.89 -21.89 -5.46
C PRO A 155 9.15 -22.76 -5.30
N TYR A 156 9.07 -24.03 -5.72
CA TYR A 156 10.13 -25.02 -5.50
C TYR A 156 11.37 -24.74 -6.34
N SER A 157 12.55 -24.65 -5.71
CA SER A 157 13.82 -24.43 -6.40
C SER A 157 15.05 -24.85 -5.59
N VAL A 158 16.13 -25.21 -6.29
CA VAL A 158 17.46 -25.39 -5.72
C VAL A 158 18.51 -24.77 -6.62
N SER A 159 19.68 -24.45 -6.07
CA SER A 159 20.79 -23.89 -6.83
C SER A 159 21.96 -24.87 -6.91
N TRP A 160 22.44 -25.11 -8.11
CA TRP A 160 23.69 -25.84 -8.36
C TRP A 160 24.81 -24.84 -8.64
N SER A 161 25.70 -24.63 -7.66
CA SER A 161 26.84 -23.73 -7.78
C SER A 161 28.06 -24.39 -8.38
N ASN A 162 28.96 -23.60 -8.98
CA ASN A 162 30.20 -24.04 -9.61
C ASN A 162 29.97 -25.17 -10.65
N ALA A 163 29.02 -24.92 -11.55
CA ALA A 163 28.67 -25.90 -12.58
C ALA A 163 29.91 -26.34 -13.39
N SER A 164 30.19 -27.66 -13.39
CA SER A 164 31.30 -28.24 -14.16
C SER A 164 30.94 -28.35 -15.64
N ALA A 165 31.92 -28.13 -16.50
CA ALA A 165 31.75 -28.31 -17.97
C ALA A 165 31.25 -29.71 -18.34
N GLY A 166 30.41 -29.80 -19.35
CA GLY A 166 29.79 -31.03 -19.83
C GLY A 166 28.28 -30.90 -20.03
N THR A 167 27.68 -31.98 -20.52
CA THR A 167 26.22 -32.06 -20.62
C THR A 167 25.65 -32.62 -19.31
N HIS A 168 24.70 -31.94 -18.75
CA HIS A 168 24.04 -32.31 -17.50
C HIS A 168 22.53 -32.41 -17.68
N THR A 169 21.92 -33.35 -16.98
CA THR A 169 20.47 -33.54 -17.01
C THR A 169 19.88 -33.28 -15.64
N PHE A 170 18.72 -32.60 -15.61
CA PHE A 170 17.98 -32.32 -14.41
C PHE A 170 16.59 -32.97 -14.43
N LYS A 171 16.12 -33.44 -13.30
CA LYS A 171 14.74 -33.83 -13.06
C LYS A 171 14.30 -33.41 -11.67
N ALA A 172 13.01 -33.24 -11.49
CA ALA A 172 12.36 -33.03 -10.18
C ALA A 172 11.49 -34.23 -9.83
N VAL A 173 11.44 -34.58 -8.56
CA VAL A 173 10.60 -35.64 -8.02
C VAL A 173 9.72 -35.02 -6.93
N ALA A 174 8.42 -34.95 -7.16
CA ALA A 174 7.46 -34.51 -6.14
C ALA A 174 6.96 -35.71 -5.34
N THR A 175 6.79 -35.50 -4.05
CA THR A 175 6.17 -36.46 -3.11
C THR A 175 4.96 -35.76 -2.48
N ASP A 176 3.83 -36.44 -2.41
CA ASP A 176 2.64 -35.93 -1.75
C ASP A 176 2.62 -36.22 -0.23
N ASN A 177 1.56 -35.79 0.44
CA ASN A 177 1.36 -36.02 1.85
C ASN A 177 1.07 -37.49 2.23
N ASN A 178 0.78 -38.36 1.24
CA ASN A 178 0.52 -39.79 1.39
C ASN A 178 1.69 -40.66 0.86
N ASN A 179 2.84 -40.04 0.53
CA ASN A 179 4.09 -40.64 0.04
C ASN A 179 4.02 -41.24 -1.38
N ALA A 180 3.03 -40.93 -2.19
CA ALA A 180 3.11 -41.21 -3.63
C ALA A 180 4.08 -40.23 -4.31
N VAL A 181 4.74 -40.68 -5.36
CA VAL A 181 5.81 -39.92 -6.01
C VAL A 181 5.62 -39.85 -7.53
N THR A 182 5.96 -38.68 -8.07
CA THR A 182 6.03 -38.47 -9.53
C THR A 182 7.33 -37.80 -9.91
N SER A 183 7.91 -38.20 -11.04
CA SER A 183 9.09 -37.55 -11.61
C SER A 183 8.72 -36.70 -12.81
N SER A 184 9.33 -35.55 -12.93
CA SER A 184 9.25 -34.70 -14.13
C SER A 184 9.93 -35.35 -15.34
N ALA A 185 9.64 -34.85 -16.54
CA ALA A 185 10.50 -35.03 -17.69
C ALA A 185 11.92 -34.51 -17.37
N THR A 186 12.90 -35.13 -18.01
CA THR A 186 14.32 -34.75 -17.88
C THR A 186 14.62 -33.56 -18.80
N VAL A 187 15.32 -32.56 -18.27
CA VAL A 187 15.84 -31.40 -19.01
C VAL A 187 17.35 -31.56 -19.15
N SER A 188 17.85 -31.37 -20.35
CA SER A 188 19.28 -31.41 -20.64
C SER A 188 19.84 -30.01 -20.84
N VAL A 189 20.99 -29.71 -20.25
CA VAL A 189 21.72 -28.45 -20.42
C VAL A 189 23.19 -28.74 -20.79
N THR A 190 23.82 -27.80 -21.47
CA THR A 190 25.24 -27.84 -21.75
C THR A 190 25.96 -26.79 -20.92
N VAL A 191 26.92 -27.20 -20.11
CA VAL A 191 27.87 -26.29 -19.46
C VAL A 191 29.15 -26.28 -20.30
N ASN A 192 29.39 -25.16 -20.95
CA ASN A 192 30.59 -24.98 -21.77
C ASN A 192 31.82 -24.89 -20.87
N ALA A 193 32.93 -25.51 -21.29
CA ALA A 193 34.21 -25.35 -20.59
C ALA A 193 34.54 -23.86 -20.47
N ALA A 194 35.27 -23.50 -19.41
CA ALA A 194 35.84 -22.16 -19.34
C ALA A 194 36.66 -21.93 -20.60
N SER A 195 36.35 -20.91 -21.36
CA SER A 195 37.09 -20.52 -22.56
C SER A 195 38.51 -20.14 -22.14
N ASN A 196 39.50 -20.63 -22.87
CA ASN A 196 40.86 -20.10 -22.77
C ASN A 196 40.99 -18.69 -23.39
N ASP A 197 39.86 -18.07 -23.62
CA ASP A 197 39.79 -16.72 -24.15
C ASP A 197 40.39 -15.71 -23.14
N THR A 198 41.42 -15.03 -23.56
CA THR A 198 42.10 -14.00 -22.82
C THR A 198 41.95 -12.63 -23.49
N THR A 199 41.19 -12.57 -24.56
CA THR A 199 41.00 -11.37 -25.38
C THR A 199 39.72 -10.64 -24.95
N PRO A 200 39.81 -9.40 -24.43
CA PRO A 200 38.61 -8.64 -24.08
C PRO A 200 37.69 -8.35 -25.28
N PRO A 201 36.36 -8.21 -25.05
CA PRO A 201 35.45 -7.76 -26.09
C PRO A 201 35.76 -6.33 -26.56
N SER A 202 35.18 -5.95 -27.70
CA SER A 202 35.30 -4.58 -28.19
C SER A 202 34.73 -3.56 -27.20
N VAL A 203 35.28 -2.34 -27.22
CA VAL A 203 34.77 -1.22 -26.40
C VAL A 203 33.38 -0.84 -26.89
N PRO A 204 32.35 -0.73 -25.99
CA PRO A 204 31.04 -0.28 -26.39
C PRO A 204 31.09 1.16 -26.95
N GLY A 205 30.56 1.32 -28.17
CA GLY A 205 30.46 2.61 -28.85
C GLY A 205 29.06 3.25 -28.68
N GLY A 206 28.94 4.51 -29.11
CA GLY A 206 27.64 5.16 -29.19
C GLY A 206 26.95 5.39 -27.84
N LEU A 207 27.68 5.45 -26.73
CA LEU A 207 27.10 5.77 -25.42
C LEU A 207 26.38 7.12 -25.49
N ALA A 208 25.12 7.14 -25.14
CA ALA A 208 24.23 8.31 -25.15
C ALA A 208 23.21 8.25 -24.02
N SER A 209 22.62 9.39 -23.70
CA SER A 209 21.48 9.46 -22.79
C SER A 209 20.22 9.87 -23.57
N PRO A 210 19.36 8.92 -23.97
CA PRO A 210 18.16 9.22 -24.73
C PRO A 210 17.10 9.98 -23.92
N SER A 211 17.10 9.85 -22.60
CA SER A 211 16.22 10.61 -21.72
C SER A 211 16.80 10.74 -20.32
N LYS A 212 16.34 11.76 -19.61
CA LYS A 212 16.72 12.03 -18.22
C LYS A 212 15.60 12.74 -17.48
N THR A 213 15.55 12.55 -16.17
CA THR A 213 14.68 13.29 -15.25
C THR A 213 15.54 14.06 -14.24
N ALA A 214 14.90 14.61 -13.21
CA ALA A 214 15.61 15.23 -12.10
C ALA A 214 16.42 14.22 -11.26
N THR A 215 16.00 12.95 -11.26
CA THR A 215 16.57 11.91 -10.37
C THR A 215 17.02 10.66 -11.11
N THR A 216 16.87 10.61 -12.44
CA THR A 216 17.29 9.46 -13.25
C THR A 216 18.00 9.90 -14.53
N VAL A 217 18.90 9.06 -15.02
CA VAL A 217 19.53 9.15 -16.34
C VAL A 217 19.37 7.81 -17.03
N ASN A 218 18.71 7.78 -18.19
CA ASN A 218 18.65 6.60 -19.04
C ASN A 218 19.88 6.62 -19.97
N LEU A 219 20.58 5.51 -20.03
CA LEU A 219 21.75 5.32 -20.86
C LEU A 219 21.48 4.23 -21.90
N ALA A 220 22.00 4.40 -23.09
CA ALA A 220 22.00 3.41 -24.17
C ALA A 220 23.34 3.46 -24.91
N TRP A 221 23.77 2.30 -25.46
CA TRP A 221 25.01 2.15 -26.22
C TRP A 221 24.88 1.05 -27.29
N ASN A 222 25.82 1.01 -28.20
CA ASN A 222 25.90 -0.04 -29.22
C ASN A 222 26.43 -1.32 -28.60
N ALA A 223 25.94 -2.47 -29.06
CA ALA A 223 26.42 -3.77 -28.63
C ALA A 223 27.91 -3.92 -28.94
N ALA A 224 28.67 -4.41 -27.97
CA ALA A 224 30.04 -4.84 -28.17
C ALA A 224 30.06 -6.19 -28.90
N THR A 225 31.16 -6.49 -29.56
CA THR A 225 31.44 -7.80 -30.19
C THR A 225 32.65 -8.41 -29.50
N ASP A 226 32.65 -9.71 -29.41
CA ASP A 226 33.82 -10.50 -28.97
C ASP A 226 34.64 -10.98 -30.16
N ASN A 227 35.90 -11.37 -29.91
CA ASN A 227 36.80 -11.91 -30.93
C ASN A 227 36.23 -13.21 -31.52
N SER A 228 36.63 -13.53 -32.74
CA SER A 228 36.25 -14.79 -33.41
C SER A 228 36.79 -15.99 -32.61
N GLY A 229 35.89 -16.86 -32.17
CA GLY A 229 36.21 -18.00 -31.31
C GLY A 229 36.31 -17.64 -29.83
N GLY A 230 36.03 -16.40 -29.44
CA GLY A 230 35.97 -15.96 -28.08
C GLY A 230 34.76 -16.49 -27.28
N SER A 231 34.68 -16.13 -26.04
CA SER A 231 33.66 -16.62 -25.10
C SER A 231 32.28 -15.95 -25.25
N GLY A 232 32.21 -14.91 -26.05
CA GLY A 232 31.02 -14.10 -26.28
C GLY A 232 30.76 -13.07 -25.17
N VAL A 233 30.06 -11.97 -25.51
CA VAL A 233 29.75 -10.86 -24.57
C VAL A 233 28.75 -11.34 -23.53
N ALA A 234 29.13 -11.26 -22.24
CA ALA A 234 28.30 -11.60 -21.09
C ALA A 234 27.41 -10.43 -20.60
N GLY A 235 27.89 -9.20 -20.81
CA GLY A 235 27.17 -8.00 -20.36
C GLY A 235 28.09 -6.78 -20.27
N TYR A 236 27.62 -5.77 -19.56
CA TYR A 236 28.27 -4.48 -19.47
C TYR A 236 28.40 -4.00 -18.01
N ASP A 237 29.41 -3.19 -17.73
CA ASP A 237 29.53 -2.48 -16.47
C ASP A 237 29.38 -0.97 -16.73
N VAL A 238 28.45 -0.35 -16.04
CA VAL A 238 28.15 1.08 -16.13
C VAL A 238 28.78 1.80 -14.95
N TYR A 239 29.51 2.86 -15.24
CA TYR A 239 30.20 3.68 -14.24
C TYR A 239 29.65 5.09 -14.24
N ARG A 240 29.37 5.63 -13.04
CA ARG A 240 29.03 7.03 -12.78
C ARG A 240 30.19 7.67 -11.99
N ASN A 241 30.74 8.74 -12.50
CA ASN A 241 31.86 9.46 -11.87
C ASN A 241 33.02 8.51 -11.48
N GLY A 242 33.26 7.49 -12.30
CA GLY A 242 34.30 6.47 -12.06
C GLY A 242 33.90 5.30 -11.19
N THR A 243 32.76 5.36 -10.47
CA THR A 243 32.23 4.31 -9.60
C THR A 243 31.25 3.43 -10.35
N LEU A 244 31.34 2.09 -10.19
CA LEU A 244 30.42 1.12 -10.76
C LEU A 244 29.02 1.30 -10.15
N VAL A 245 27.98 1.49 -10.99
CA VAL A 245 26.59 1.71 -10.56
C VAL A 245 25.62 0.63 -11.10
N GLY A 246 26.07 -0.20 -12.04
CA GLY A 246 25.24 -1.30 -12.54
C GLY A 246 25.99 -2.20 -13.49
N SER A 247 25.49 -3.44 -13.64
CA SER A 247 26.08 -4.48 -14.51
C SER A 247 24.99 -5.18 -15.35
N PRO A 248 24.31 -4.46 -16.28
CA PRO A 248 23.25 -5.03 -17.10
C PRO A 248 23.81 -6.01 -18.17
N SER A 249 22.99 -6.96 -18.58
CA SER A 249 23.23 -7.77 -19.78
C SER A 249 22.77 -7.08 -21.08
N ALA A 250 21.83 -6.14 -20.97
CA ALA A 250 21.29 -5.35 -22.08
C ALA A 250 22.18 -4.14 -22.42
N THR A 251 21.98 -3.55 -23.59
CA THR A 251 22.68 -2.35 -24.07
C THR A 251 22.05 -1.04 -23.60
N GLN A 252 21.36 -1.08 -22.47
CA GLN A 252 20.71 0.07 -21.83
C GLN A 252 20.76 -0.08 -20.31
N TYR A 253 20.71 1.05 -19.62
CA TYR A 253 20.68 1.11 -18.16
C TYR A 253 20.02 2.39 -17.68
N THR A 254 19.19 2.29 -16.63
CA THR A 254 18.62 3.46 -15.94
C THR A 254 19.34 3.65 -14.61
N ASP A 255 20.07 4.74 -14.50
CA ASP A 255 20.70 5.18 -13.24
C ASP A 255 19.73 6.06 -12.47
N GLY A 256 19.40 5.68 -11.24
CA GLY A 256 18.44 6.35 -10.38
C GLY A 256 19.05 6.89 -9.08
N GLY A 257 18.22 7.60 -8.29
CA GLY A 257 18.65 8.18 -7.02
C GLY A 257 19.62 9.37 -7.20
N LEU A 258 19.53 10.06 -8.33
CA LEU A 258 20.43 11.16 -8.67
C LEU A 258 19.92 12.49 -8.09
N THR A 259 20.84 13.43 -7.85
CA THR A 259 20.51 14.80 -7.48
C THR A 259 20.15 15.61 -8.73
N ALA A 260 19.11 16.41 -8.63
CA ALA A 260 18.67 17.31 -9.69
C ALA A 260 19.72 18.35 -10.07
N SER A 261 19.68 18.85 -11.30
CA SER A 261 20.60 19.87 -11.84
C SER A 261 22.08 19.55 -11.62
N THR A 262 22.40 18.28 -11.46
CA THR A 262 23.75 17.81 -11.17
C THR A 262 24.31 17.08 -12.38
N SER A 263 25.56 17.40 -12.73
CA SER A 263 26.28 16.77 -13.83
C SER A 263 26.96 15.49 -13.36
N TYR A 264 26.72 14.41 -14.07
CA TYR A 264 27.36 13.10 -13.86
C TYR A 264 28.07 12.66 -15.12
N THR A 265 29.25 12.08 -14.96
CA THR A 265 30.02 11.51 -16.07
C THR A 265 29.81 10.01 -16.11
N TYR A 266 29.44 9.50 -17.27
CA TYR A 266 29.21 8.06 -17.48
C TYR A 266 30.19 7.46 -18.46
N THR A 267 30.60 6.21 -18.18
CA THR A 267 31.33 5.34 -19.08
C THR A 267 30.80 3.92 -18.97
N VAL A 268 30.94 3.13 -20.02
CA VAL A 268 30.51 1.73 -20.09
C VAL A 268 31.67 0.88 -20.60
N ARG A 269 31.85 -0.34 -20.06
CA ARG A 269 32.71 -1.36 -20.64
C ARG A 269 31.95 -2.64 -20.84
N ALA A 270 32.38 -3.47 -21.77
CA ALA A 270 31.86 -4.82 -21.99
C ALA A 270 32.65 -5.86 -21.18
N ARG A 271 31.97 -6.95 -20.80
CA ARG A 271 32.58 -8.17 -20.22
C ARG A 271 32.17 -9.35 -21.06
N ASP A 272 33.10 -10.31 -21.24
CA ASP A 272 32.83 -11.60 -21.87
C ASP A 272 32.52 -12.70 -20.84
N ASN A 273 32.20 -13.89 -21.32
CA ASN A 273 31.89 -15.02 -20.45
C ASN A 273 33.17 -15.69 -19.87
N ALA A 274 34.36 -15.35 -20.33
CA ALA A 274 35.64 -15.75 -19.75
C ALA A 274 36.13 -14.84 -18.63
N GLY A 275 35.46 -13.66 -18.43
CA GLY A 275 35.79 -12.70 -17.39
C GLY A 275 36.70 -11.56 -17.85
N ASN A 276 37.08 -11.51 -19.15
CA ASN A 276 37.84 -10.37 -19.65
C ASN A 276 36.94 -9.16 -19.81
N ALA A 277 37.50 -7.98 -19.63
CA ALA A 277 36.75 -6.72 -19.74
C ALA A 277 37.43 -5.77 -20.71
N SER A 278 36.66 -5.12 -21.56
CA SER A 278 37.12 -4.07 -22.45
C SER A 278 37.62 -2.83 -21.69
N ALA A 279 38.34 -1.97 -22.39
CA ALA A 279 38.50 -0.60 -21.93
C ALA A 279 37.12 0.09 -21.78
N ARG A 280 37.06 1.16 -21.00
CA ARG A 280 35.84 1.97 -20.88
C ARG A 280 35.61 2.76 -22.17
N SER A 281 34.34 2.98 -22.50
CA SER A 281 33.91 3.86 -23.59
C SER A 281 34.42 5.28 -23.41
N ALA A 282 34.34 6.09 -24.46
CA ALA A 282 34.35 7.54 -24.31
C ALA A 282 33.31 7.96 -23.27
N SER A 283 33.66 8.93 -22.44
CA SER A 283 32.74 9.45 -21.42
C SER A 283 31.70 10.40 -22.02
N ILE A 284 30.50 10.34 -21.49
CA ILE A 284 29.50 11.39 -21.70
C ILE A 284 29.22 12.09 -20.40
N SER A 285 28.98 13.41 -20.45
CA SER A 285 28.51 14.18 -19.31
C SER A 285 27.01 14.44 -19.47
N VAL A 286 26.22 14.02 -18.49
CA VAL A 286 24.77 14.19 -18.49
C VAL A 286 24.38 14.96 -17.24
N THR A 287 23.84 16.16 -17.42
CA THR A 287 23.25 16.91 -16.31
C THR A 287 21.81 16.47 -16.16
N THR A 288 21.42 15.94 -14.99
CA THR A 288 20.02 15.63 -14.67
C THR A 288 19.14 16.85 -14.93
N ALA A 289 17.90 16.62 -15.26
CA ALA A 289 16.94 17.70 -15.37
C ALA A 289 16.92 18.50 -14.05
N ALA A 290 16.61 19.79 -14.14
CA ALA A 290 16.34 20.53 -12.93
C ALA A 290 15.30 19.77 -12.13
N GLY A 291 15.63 19.43 -10.88
CA GLY A 291 14.61 19.05 -9.92
C GLY A 291 13.66 20.23 -9.89
N GLY A 292 12.34 19.99 -9.83
CA GLY A 292 11.36 21.08 -9.83
C GLY A 292 11.57 22.06 -8.67
N GLY A 293 12.63 22.86 -8.74
CA GLY A 293 13.14 23.83 -7.79
C GLY A 293 13.93 24.91 -8.51
N SER A 294 13.38 25.47 -9.57
CA SER A 294 13.58 26.85 -10.03
C SER A 294 12.62 27.11 -11.19
N GLY A 295 11.46 27.73 -10.91
CA GLY A 295 10.50 28.17 -11.90
C GLY A 295 9.48 27.14 -12.41
N GLY A 296 9.54 25.86 -12.01
CA GLY A 296 8.48 24.89 -12.21
C GLY A 296 7.38 25.07 -11.16
N ASN A 297 6.11 24.99 -11.56
CA ASN A 297 4.96 25.14 -10.67
C ASN A 297 5.11 24.24 -9.44
N LYS A 298 5.08 24.86 -8.24
CA LYS A 298 4.97 24.13 -6.97
C LYS A 298 3.75 23.20 -7.00
N ARG A 299 3.84 22.05 -6.31
CA ARG A 299 2.70 21.14 -6.23
C ARG A 299 1.55 21.78 -5.47
N VAL A 300 0.34 21.62 -6.01
CA VAL A 300 -0.92 21.89 -5.36
C VAL A 300 -1.70 20.59 -5.37
N ILE A 301 -1.86 19.97 -4.21
CA ILE A 301 -2.38 18.62 -4.05
C ILE A 301 -3.63 18.69 -3.19
N GLY A 302 -4.76 18.13 -3.65
CA GLY A 302 -6.00 18.10 -2.87
C GLY A 302 -6.44 16.67 -2.55
N TYR A 303 -6.89 16.45 -1.33
CA TYR A 303 -7.56 15.20 -0.96
C TYR A 303 -9.04 15.26 -1.31
N PHE A 304 -9.54 14.23 -1.99
CA PHE A 304 -10.95 14.03 -2.31
C PHE A 304 -11.48 12.81 -1.53
N THR A 305 -12.47 13.03 -0.70
CA THR A 305 -13.07 11.99 0.13
C THR A 305 -14.15 11.23 -0.62
N GLN A 306 -14.06 9.88 -0.68
CA GLN A 306 -15.03 9.01 -1.36
C GLN A 306 -16.47 9.24 -0.85
N TRP A 307 -16.62 9.49 0.46
CA TRP A 307 -17.91 9.76 1.12
C TRP A 307 -18.45 11.17 0.91
N GLY A 308 -17.72 12.04 0.23
CA GLY A 308 -18.15 13.41 -0.10
C GLY A 308 -19.49 13.48 -0.82
N ILE A 309 -19.84 12.44 -1.59
CA ILE A 309 -21.09 12.35 -2.35
C ILE A 309 -22.36 12.23 -1.49
N TYR A 310 -22.23 11.93 -0.20
CA TYR A 310 -23.36 11.78 0.73
C TYR A 310 -23.71 13.11 1.43
N GLY A 311 -23.65 13.16 2.75
CA GLY A 311 -24.05 14.32 3.55
C GLY A 311 -23.33 15.63 3.21
N ARG A 312 -22.09 15.56 2.70
CA ARG A 312 -21.34 16.73 2.21
C ARG A 312 -21.82 17.24 0.86
N ASN A 313 -22.50 16.39 0.08
CA ASN A 313 -22.99 16.66 -1.27
C ASN A 313 -21.90 17.25 -2.23
N TYR A 314 -20.67 16.76 -2.06
CA TYR A 314 -19.51 17.18 -2.82
C TYR A 314 -19.06 16.06 -3.78
N ARG A 315 -19.03 16.33 -5.05
CA ARG A 315 -18.72 15.40 -6.14
C ARG A 315 -17.44 15.83 -6.85
N VAL A 316 -16.81 14.93 -7.60
CA VAL A 316 -15.65 15.25 -8.45
C VAL A 316 -15.95 16.41 -9.41
N LYS A 317 -17.19 16.52 -9.90
CA LYS A 317 -17.66 17.67 -10.70
C LYS A 317 -17.44 19.02 -10.01
N ASN A 318 -17.56 19.08 -8.68
CA ASN A 318 -17.38 20.33 -7.93
C ASN A 318 -15.95 20.88 -8.04
N ILE A 319 -14.94 19.99 -8.15
CA ILE A 319 -13.54 20.40 -8.39
C ILE A 319 -13.41 21.15 -9.73
N ASP A 320 -14.15 20.71 -10.74
CA ASP A 320 -14.16 21.36 -12.06
C ASP A 320 -14.95 22.68 -12.04
N THR A 321 -16.17 22.65 -11.50
CA THR A 321 -17.07 23.82 -11.52
C THR A 321 -16.62 24.96 -10.62
N SER A 322 -15.87 24.69 -9.55
CA SER A 322 -15.22 25.73 -8.72
C SER A 322 -13.99 26.35 -9.40
N GLY A 323 -13.54 25.79 -10.54
CA GLY A 323 -12.30 26.20 -11.20
C GLY A 323 -11.04 25.66 -10.54
N SER A 324 -11.17 24.90 -9.46
CA SER A 324 -10.03 24.32 -8.70
C SER A 324 -9.19 23.39 -9.56
N ALA A 325 -9.81 22.57 -10.43
CA ALA A 325 -9.10 21.59 -11.28
C ALA A 325 -7.94 22.21 -12.08
N SER A 326 -8.11 23.44 -12.59
CA SER A 326 -7.08 24.14 -13.36
C SER A 326 -5.88 24.63 -12.51
N LYS A 327 -5.97 24.55 -11.19
CA LYS A 327 -4.96 25.00 -10.22
C LYS A 327 -4.18 23.84 -9.62
N LEU A 328 -4.72 22.63 -9.75
CA LEU A 328 -4.16 21.43 -9.14
C LEU A 328 -3.04 20.83 -9.99
N THR A 329 -2.09 20.20 -9.32
CA THR A 329 -1.15 19.26 -9.93
C THR A 329 -1.55 17.81 -9.64
N HIS A 330 -2.12 17.54 -8.45
CA HIS A 330 -2.49 16.20 -8.02
C HIS A 330 -3.80 16.19 -7.24
N ILE A 331 -4.48 15.06 -7.29
CA ILE A 331 -5.62 14.70 -6.43
C ILE A 331 -5.29 13.37 -5.77
N ASN A 332 -5.36 13.32 -4.44
CA ASN A 332 -5.31 12.08 -3.67
C ASN A 332 -6.75 11.66 -3.34
N TYR A 333 -7.16 10.50 -3.82
CA TYR A 333 -8.48 9.94 -3.55
C TYR A 333 -8.46 9.15 -2.24
N ALA A 334 -9.24 9.55 -1.28
CA ALA A 334 -9.27 9.01 0.09
C ALA A 334 -10.56 8.20 0.32
N PHE A 335 -10.48 6.92 0.66
CA PHE A 335 -9.31 6.09 0.86
C PHE A 335 -9.50 4.69 0.29
N GLY A 336 -8.38 3.99 0.06
CA GLY A 336 -8.36 2.54 -0.10
C GLY A 336 -8.09 1.84 1.23
N ASN A 337 -8.81 0.75 1.52
CA ASN A 337 -8.66 0.00 2.77
C ASN A 337 -7.53 -1.03 2.69
N VAL A 338 -6.76 -1.14 3.77
CA VAL A 338 -5.71 -2.14 3.96
C VAL A 338 -6.16 -3.14 5.03
N ARG A 339 -6.54 -4.34 4.60
CA ARG A 339 -7.07 -5.39 5.49
C ARG A 339 -6.68 -6.77 5.00
N ASN A 340 -6.52 -7.73 5.93
CA ASN A 340 -6.17 -9.11 5.59
C ASN A 340 -4.91 -9.22 4.72
N ASN A 341 -3.92 -8.35 4.98
CA ASN A 341 -2.65 -8.25 4.24
C ASN A 341 -2.84 -8.00 2.72
N ARG A 342 -3.86 -7.23 2.35
CA ARG A 342 -4.14 -6.86 0.97
C ARG A 342 -4.84 -5.50 0.88
N CYS A 343 -4.83 -4.89 -0.29
CA CYS A 343 -5.76 -3.82 -0.62
C CYS A 343 -7.15 -4.42 -0.83
N GLU A 344 -8.12 -3.98 -0.04
CA GLU A 344 -9.49 -4.48 -0.09
C GLU A 344 -10.35 -3.57 -0.97
N VAL A 345 -10.97 -4.13 -2.00
CA VAL A 345 -11.84 -3.42 -2.94
C VAL A 345 -13.14 -4.19 -3.15
N GLY A 346 -14.18 -3.52 -3.62
CA GLY A 346 -15.47 -4.15 -3.92
C GLY A 346 -16.36 -4.37 -2.69
N ILE A 347 -16.00 -3.83 -1.54
CA ILE A 347 -16.80 -3.90 -0.31
C ILE A 347 -17.76 -2.71 -0.27
N THR A 348 -19.02 -2.99 0.10
CA THR A 348 -20.05 -1.96 0.36
C THR A 348 -20.59 -2.17 1.77
N GLN A 349 -19.83 -1.73 2.75
CA GLN A 349 -20.18 -1.77 4.17
C GLN A 349 -19.69 -0.51 4.85
N PRO A 350 -20.46 0.08 5.79
CA PRO A 350 -19.99 1.21 6.58
C PRO A 350 -18.64 0.93 7.25
N SER A 351 -17.82 1.96 7.35
CA SER A 351 -16.54 1.87 8.05
C SER A 351 -16.78 1.62 9.54
N ASP A 352 -16.08 0.63 10.10
CA ASP A 352 -16.04 0.35 11.53
C ASP A 352 -14.68 0.79 12.10
N PRO A 353 -14.64 1.88 12.87
CA PRO A 353 -13.38 2.40 13.43
C PRO A 353 -12.73 1.46 14.45
N ASN A 354 -13.47 0.49 14.99
CA ASN A 354 -12.93 -0.47 15.97
C ASN A 354 -12.17 -1.62 15.31
N THR A 355 -12.64 -2.07 14.14
CA THR A 355 -12.06 -3.23 13.44
C THR A 355 -11.31 -2.86 12.15
N GLY A 356 -11.49 -1.64 11.64
CA GLY A 356 -10.98 -1.23 10.33
C GLY A 356 -11.71 -1.90 9.16
N ALA A 357 -12.84 -2.58 9.42
CA ALA A 357 -13.67 -3.14 8.36
C ALA A 357 -14.43 -2.03 7.62
N GLY A 358 -14.83 -2.31 6.40
CA GLY A 358 -15.65 -1.41 5.60
C GLY A 358 -15.03 -1.06 4.26
N GLY A 359 -15.84 -0.43 3.42
CA GLY A 359 -15.49 0.03 2.08
C GLY A 359 -16.73 0.61 1.41
N ASP A 360 -16.52 1.35 0.34
CA ASP A 360 -17.60 2.03 -0.36
C ASP A 360 -17.47 1.86 -1.88
N ALA A 361 -17.60 0.60 -2.33
CA ALA A 361 -17.59 0.29 -3.75
C ALA A 361 -18.70 1.03 -4.51
N PHE A 362 -19.78 1.41 -3.81
CA PHE A 362 -20.85 2.21 -4.41
C PHE A 362 -20.32 3.60 -4.81
N ALA A 363 -19.72 4.32 -3.88
CA ALA A 363 -19.13 5.62 -4.19
C ALA A 363 -17.94 5.50 -5.15
N ASP A 364 -17.12 4.46 -4.98
CA ASP A 364 -15.89 4.27 -5.74
C ASP A 364 -16.18 4.05 -7.23
N TYR A 365 -16.96 3.00 -7.59
CA TYR A 365 -17.03 2.59 -8.98
C TYR A 365 -18.38 2.01 -9.45
N THR A 366 -19.43 1.88 -8.57
CA THR A 366 -20.70 1.30 -9.02
C THR A 366 -21.85 2.28 -9.14
N LYS A 367 -21.81 3.44 -8.45
CA LYS A 367 -22.84 4.48 -8.53
C LYS A 367 -22.91 5.07 -9.93
N ALA A 368 -24.10 5.00 -10.58
CA ALA A 368 -24.36 5.73 -11.81
C ALA A 368 -24.66 7.21 -11.50
N PHE A 369 -23.80 8.11 -12.01
CA PHE A 369 -24.01 9.55 -11.91
C PHE A 369 -24.95 10.06 -13.01
N GLN A 370 -25.87 10.96 -12.66
CA GLN A 370 -26.74 11.62 -13.62
C GLN A 370 -25.97 12.73 -14.38
N ALA A 371 -26.47 13.15 -15.52
CA ALA A 371 -25.84 14.19 -16.35
C ALA A 371 -25.52 15.48 -15.55
N GLY A 372 -26.44 15.89 -14.67
CA GLY A 372 -26.23 17.05 -13.80
C GLY A 372 -25.12 16.91 -12.76
N GLU A 373 -24.74 15.67 -12.43
CA GLU A 373 -23.73 15.32 -11.43
C GLU A 373 -22.37 14.95 -12.04
N SER A 374 -22.34 14.63 -13.32
CA SER A 374 -21.17 14.15 -14.05
C SER A 374 -20.27 15.29 -14.51
N VAL A 375 -18.95 15.06 -14.51
CA VAL A 375 -17.92 15.98 -15.01
C VAL A 375 -18.09 16.25 -16.50
N SER A 376 -18.39 15.21 -17.29
CA SER A 376 -18.59 15.32 -18.74
C SER A 376 -19.94 15.95 -19.13
N GLY A 377 -20.91 16.00 -18.19
CA GLY A 377 -22.28 16.39 -18.46
C GLY A 377 -23.13 15.26 -19.08
N GLY A 378 -22.60 14.08 -19.32
CA GLY A 378 -23.31 12.87 -19.72
C GLY A 378 -23.68 12.01 -18.52
N ALA A 379 -24.84 11.33 -18.53
CA ALA A 379 -25.17 10.36 -17.49
C ALA A 379 -24.40 9.04 -17.69
N ASP A 380 -24.07 8.38 -16.60
CA ASP A 380 -23.55 7.01 -16.67
C ASP A 380 -24.64 6.03 -17.11
N THR A 381 -24.27 4.97 -17.84
CA THR A 381 -25.13 3.86 -18.23
C THR A 381 -24.84 2.61 -17.39
N TRP A 382 -25.80 1.71 -17.27
CA TRP A 382 -25.66 0.52 -16.43
C TRP A 382 -24.69 -0.53 -16.97
N ASP A 383 -24.42 -0.52 -18.26
CA ASP A 383 -23.50 -1.40 -18.97
C ASP A 383 -22.04 -0.96 -18.92
N GLN A 384 -21.75 0.23 -18.37
CA GLN A 384 -20.39 0.68 -18.19
C GLN A 384 -19.63 -0.16 -17.13
N PRO A 385 -18.43 -0.65 -17.45
CA PRO A 385 -17.62 -1.39 -16.48
C PRO A 385 -17.05 -0.50 -15.37
N LEU A 386 -17.05 0.81 -15.54
CA LEU A 386 -16.60 1.79 -14.55
C LEU A 386 -17.60 2.92 -14.43
N ARG A 387 -18.13 3.11 -13.24
CA ARG A 387 -18.98 4.23 -12.83
C ARG A 387 -18.37 4.91 -11.59
N GLY A 388 -19.19 5.54 -10.75
CA GLY A 388 -18.75 6.10 -9.47
C GLY A 388 -17.74 7.24 -9.60
N ASN A 389 -17.15 7.61 -8.48
CA ASN A 389 -16.14 8.66 -8.39
C ASN A 389 -14.94 8.39 -9.30
N TRP A 390 -14.57 7.11 -9.48
CA TRP A 390 -13.40 6.78 -10.30
C TRP A 390 -13.63 7.04 -11.78
N ASN A 391 -14.86 6.80 -12.29
CA ASN A 391 -15.22 7.24 -13.64
C ASN A 391 -15.20 8.79 -13.76
N GLN A 392 -15.71 9.48 -12.74
CA GLN A 392 -15.69 10.93 -12.71
C GLN A 392 -14.27 11.50 -12.66
N LEU A 393 -13.34 10.88 -11.94
CA LEU A 393 -11.92 11.24 -11.95
C LEU A 393 -11.28 11.01 -13.33
N LYS A 394 -11.63 9.92 -14.01
CA LYS A 394 -11.17 9.65 -15.39
C LYS A 394 -11.65 10.72 -16.35
N GLN A 395 -12.91 11.15 -16.23
CA GLN A 395 -13.47 12.28 -17.00
C GLN A 395 -12.77 13.59 -16.66
N LEU A 396 -12.48 13.84 -15.37
CA LEU A 396 -11.74 15.03 -14.93
C LEU A 396 -10.33 15.09 -15.53
N LYS A 397 -9.62 13.97 -15.53
CA LYS A 397 -8.29 13.86 -16.16
C LYS A 397 -8.34 14.10 -17.66
N ALA A 398 -9.37 13.63 -18.34
CA ALA A 398 -9.55 13.89 -19.78
C ALA A 398 -9.73 15.39 -20.06
N LYS A 399 -10.43 16.11 -19.18
CA LYS A 399 -10.63 17.56 -19.27
C LYS A 399 -9.42 18.38 -18.81
N HIS A 400 -8.68 17.86 -17.81
CA HIS A 400 -7.51 18.49 -17.19
C HIS A 400 -6.30 17.53 -17.20
N PRO A 401 -5.66 17.29 -18.37
CA PRO A 401 -4.67 16.22 -18.54
C PRO A 401 -3.36 16.40 -17.72
N ASN A 402 -3.14 17.59 -17.19
CA ASN A 402 -1.99 17.86 -16.31
C ASN A 402 -2.20 17.38 -14.86
N VAL A 403 -3.45 17.08 -14.47
CA VAL A 403 -3.77 16.61 -13.12
C VAL A 403 -3.48 15.12 -13.02
N LYS A 404 -2.67 14.75 -12.03
CA LYS A 404 -2.41 13.36 -11.66
C LYS A 404 -3.35 12.95 -10.54
N VAL A 405 -3.78 11.70 -10.53
CA VAL A 405 -4.66 11.15 -9.50
C VAL A 405 -3.98 9.97 -8.84
N LEU A 406 -3.88 9.99 -7.51
CA LEU A 406 -3.35 8.89 -6.71
C LEU A 406 -4.48 8.31 -5.84
N ILE A 407 -4.42 7.01 -5.61
CA ILE A 407 -5.19 6.41 -4.51
C ILE A 407 -4.39 6.57 -3.22
N SER A 408 -5.02 7.12 -2.18
CA SER A 408 -4.46 7.16 -0.84
C SER A 408 -4.94 5.92 -0.07
N LEU A 409 -4.01 5.17 0.54
CA LEU A 409 -4.29 3.95 1.28
C LEU A 409 -4.18 4.22 2.77
N GLY A 410 -5.20 3.86 3.52
CA GLY A 410 -5.21 3.95 4.98
C GLY A 410 -6.02 5.10 5.52
N GLY A 411 -5.37 6.19 5.93
CA GLY A 411 -5.97 7.27 6.71
C GLY A 411 -6.33 6.81 8.13
N TRP A 412 -6.98 7.70 8.90
CA TRP A 412 -7.26 7.46 10.33
C TRP A 412 -7.95 6.12 10.60
N THR A 413 -8.97 5.76 9.82
CA THR A 413 -9.80 4.57 10.09
C THR A 413 -9.17 3.28 9.58
N TRP A 414 -8.48 3.30 8.42
CA TRP A 414 -8.06 2.09 7.71
C TRP A 414 -6.55 1.80 7.77
N SER A 415 -5.81 2.48 8.66
CA SER A 415 -4.39 2.22 8.90
C SER A 415 -4.07 0.94 9.69
N ARG A 416 -5.06 0.33 10.35
CA ARG A 416 -4.88 -0.82 11.25
C ARG A 416 -4.22 -2.03 10.59
N GLY A 417 -4.42 -2.22 9.28
CA GLY A 417 -3.90 -3.36 8.52
C GLY A 417 -2.42 -3.27 8.17
N PHE A 418 -1.84 -2.07 8.20
CA PHE A 418 -0.48 -1.85 7.69
C PHE A 418 0.61 -2.59 8.44
N SER A 419 0.58 -2.60 9.79
CA SER A 419 1.63 -3.25 10.58
C SER A 419 1.78 -4.74 10.24
N SER A 420 0.67 -5.44 10.00
CA SER A 420 0.68 -6.83 9.53
C SER A 420 1.08 -6.94 8.05
N ALA A 421 0.49 -6.09 7.18
CA ALA A 421 0.72 -6.14 5.74
C ALA A 421 2.17 -5.78 5.36
N ALA A 422 2.82 -4.91 6.15
CA ALA A 422 4.20 -4.47 5.93
C ALA A 422 5.25 -5.50 6.36
N GLN A 423 4.88 -6.58 7.06
CA GLN A 423 5.83 -7.62 7.48
C GLN A 423 6.45 -8.34 6.27
N PRO A 424 7.68 -8.84 6.40
CA PRO A 424 8.40 -9.50 5.29
C PRO A 424 7.60 -10.60 4.60
N ALA A 425 6.86 -11.42 5.36
CA ALA A 425 6.07 -12.52 4.84
C ALA A 425 4.85 -12.08 4.00
N ASN A 426 4.32 -10.87 4.24
CA ASN A 426 3.07 -10.40 3.64
C ASN A 426 3.28 -9.31 2.58
N ARG A 427 4.35 -8.53 2.73
CA ARG A 427 4.62 -7.27 2.01
C ARG A 427 4.51 -7.40 0.50
N GLN A 428 5.13 -8.43 -0.09
CA GLN A 428 5.15 -8.60 -1.54
C GLN A 428 3.74 -8.85 -2.09
N ALA A 429 2.99 -9.74 -1.46
CA ALA A 429 1.62 -10.06 -1.87
C ALA A 429 0.65 -8.89 -1.61
N PHE A 430 0.83 -8.18 -0.50
CA PHE A 430 0.08 -6.97 -0.20
C PHE A 430 0.25 -5.92 -1.31
N VAL A 431 1.49 -5.54 -1.62
CA VAL A 431 1.80 -4.55 -2.66
C VAL A 431 1.25 -4.99 -4.02
N ALA A 432 1.43 -6.28 -4.37
CA ALA A 432 0.89 -6.81 -5.62
C ALA A 432 -0.63 -6.66 -5.71
N SER A 433 -1.36 -6.88 -4.61
CA SER A 433 -2.83 -6.73 -4.58
C SER A 433 -3.27 -5.28 -4.80
N CYS A 434 -2.53 -4.30 -4.27
CA CYS A 434 -2.83 -2.87 -4.45
C CYS A 434 -2.57 -2.44 -5.90
N ILE A 435 -1.46 -2.89 -6.47
CA ILE A 435 -1.13 -2.61 -7.86
C ILE A 435 -2.14 -3.26 -8.81
N ASP A 436 -2.57 -4.47 -8.51
CA ASP A 436 -3.57 -5.17 -9.32
C ASP A 436 -4.91 -4.42 -9.33
N ALA A 437 -5.40 -4.01 -8.16
CA ALA A 437 -6.65 -3.30 -8.02
C ALA A 437 -6.61 -1.88 -8.62
N TYR A 438 -5.61 -1.07 -8.24
CA TYR A 438 -5.65 0.36 -8.52
C TYR A 438 -4.85 0.79 -9.76
N ILE A 439 -3.73 0.13 -10.05
CA ILE A 439 -2.87 0.51 -11.19
C ILE A 439 -3.27 -0.26 -12.46
N LYS A 440 -3.45 -1.58 -12.36
CA LYS A 440 -3.97 -2.39 -13.47
C LYS A 440 -5.47 -2.25 -13.63
N GLY A 441 -6.17 -1.85 -12.56
CA GLY A 441 -7.61 -1.58 -12.56
C GLY A 441 -8.48 -2.82 -12.55
N ASN A 442 -7.98 -3.94 -12.02
CA ASN A 442 -8.73 -5.17 -11.88
C ASN A 442 -9.65 -5.10 -10.65
N LEU A 443 -10.95 -5.01 -10.88
CA LEU A 443 -11.93 -4.82 -9.82
C LEU A 443 -12.86 -6.02 -9.72
N PRO A 444 -13.32 -6.37 -8.51
CA PRO A 444 -14.47 -7.28 -8.36
C PRO A 444 -15.67 -6.74 -9.12
N VAL A 445 -16.43 -7.64 -9.76
CA VAL A 445 -17.69 -7.24 -10.39
C VAL A 445 -18.75 -7.08 -9.30
N THR A 446 -19.27 -5.86 -9.16
CA THR A 446 -20.28 -5.47 -8.19
C THR A 446 -21.33 -4.62 -8.89
N ASP A 447 -22.61 -4.94 -8.76
CA ASP A 447 -23.72 -4.23 -9.42
C ASP A 447 -23.50 -3.99 -10.94
N GLY A 448 -22.91 -4.97 -11.62
CA GLY A 448 -22.63 -4.88 -13.05
C GLY A 448 -21.46 -3.99 -13.44
N ALA A 449 -20.76 -3.35 -12.48
CA ALA A 449 -19.50 -2.63 -12.70
C ALA A 449 -18.31 -3.44 -12.17
N GLY A 450 -17.12 -3.16 -12.68
CA GLY A 450 -15.89 -3.86 -12.35
C GLY A 450 -15.41 -4.74 -13.51
N GLY A 451 -14.54 -5.70 -13.18
CA GLY A 451 -13.89 -6.59 -14.14
C GLY A 451 -12.43 -6.23 -14.39
N VAL A 452 -11.77 -7.02 -15.24
CA VAL A 452 -10.37 -6.88 -15.57
C VAL A 452 -10.13 -5.56 -16.30
N GLY A 453 -9.23 -4.72 -15.77
CA GLY A 453 -8.85 -3.45 -16.38
C GLY A 453 -9.93 -2.35 -16.32
N ALA A 454 -11.05 -2.55 -15.63
CA ALA A 454 -12.15 -1.58 -15.57
C ALA A 454 -11.69 -0.19 -15.11
N ALA A 455 -10.83 -0.13 -14.06
CA ALA A 455 -10.28 1.11 -13.53
C ALA A 455 -8.90 1.48 -14.09
N ALA A 456 -8.43 0.81 -15.15
CA ALA A 456 -7.13 1.15 -15.73
C ALA A 456 -7.05 2.62 -16.17
N GLY A 457 -5.98 3.29 -15.78
CA GLY A 457 -5.73 4.70 -16.10
C GLY A 457 -6.46 5.73 -15.24
N VAL A 458 -7.22 5.31 -14.21
CA VAL A 458 -7.75 6.21 -13.19
C VAL A 458 -6.62 6.78 -12.37
N PHE A 459 -5.80 5.91 -11.78
CA PHE A 459 -4.73 6.31 -10.86
C PHE A 459 -3.36 6.34 -11.55
N ASP A 460 -2.58 7.38 -11.27
CA ASP A 460 -1.22 7.60 -11.74
C ASP A 460 -0.18 7.18 -10.68
N GLY A 461 -0.62 6.71 -9.54
CA GLY A 461 0.24 6.30 -8.43
C GLY A 461 -0.52 5.95 -7.17
N ILE A 462 0.24 5.72 -6.12
CA ILE A 462 -0.25 5.32 -4.79
C ILE A 462 0.32 6.30 -3.76
N ASP A 463 -0.53 6.76 -2.87
CA ASP A 463 -0.19 7.51 -1.66
C ASP A 463 -0.39 6.59 -0.45
N ILE A 464 0.53 6.57 0.50
CA ILE A 464 0.43 5.76 1.72
C ILE A 464 0.20 6.69 2.89
N ASP A 465 -0.96 6.56 3.49
CA ASP A 465 -1.39 7.31 4.66
C ASP A 465 -1.52 6.36 5.86
N TRP A 466 -0.36 5.96 6.40
CA TRP A 466 -0.31 5.07 7.57
C TRP A 466 -0.20 5.87 8.86
N GLU A 467 -1.29 5.86 9.64
CA GLU A 467 -1.44 6.63 10.89
C GLU A 467 -1.44 5.69 12.13
N TYR A 468 -0.27 5.33 12.73
CA TYR A 468 1.08 5.71 12.35
C TYR A 468 2.04 4.51 12.48
N PRO A 469 3.13 4.44 11.69
CA PRO A 469 4.18 3.47 11.95
C PRO A 469 4.79 3.73 13.33
N VAL A 470 4.94 2.68 14.15
CA VAL A 470 5.49 2.72 15.53
C VAL A 470 4.61 3.47 16.54
N ALA A 471 4.06 4.63 16.18
CA ALA A 471 3.25 5.47 17.06
C ALA A 471 1.78 5.02 17.11
N CYS A 472 0.99 5.67 17.95
CA CYS A 472 -0.45 5.39 18.06
C CYS A 472 -1.27 6.38 17.20
N GLY A 473 -2.23 5.82 16.45
CA GLY A 473 -3.43 6.45 15.93
C GLY A 473 -4.64 5.77 16.54
N LEU A 474 -5.64 5.31 15.74
CA LEU A 474 -6.70 4.42 16.24
C LEU A 474 -6.18 3.03 16.65
N ALA A 475 -5.02 2.64 16.17
CA ALA A 475 -4.25 1.50 16.63
C ALA A 475 -2.80 1.92 16.82
N CYS A 476 -2.11 1.29 17.78
CA CYS A 476 -0.69 1.55 17.97
C CYS A 476 0.13 0.65 17.05
N GLY A 477 1.17 1.22 16.44
CA GLY A 477 2.20 0.49 15.74
C GLY A 477 3.16 -0.25 16.69
N THR A 478 4.11 -0.96 16.11
CA THR A 478 5.16 -1.69 16.82
C THR A 478 6.55 -1.12 16.49
N PRO A 479 7.57 -1.31 17.31
CA PRO A 479 8.94 -0.86 16.98
C PRO A 479 9.47 -1.39 15.64
N ALA A 480 9.01 -2.59 15.22
CA ALA A 480 9.38 -3.17 13.93
C ALA A 480 8.83 -2.39 12.72
N ASP A 481 7.79 -1.59 12.93
CA ASP A 481 7.14 -0.84 11.85
C ASP A 481 8.04 0.26 11.28
N ASN A 482 9.05 0.74 11.99
CA ASN A 482 10.05 1.64 11.43
C ASN A 482 10.77 1.02 10.20
N ALA A 483 11.39 -0.14 10.41
CA ALA A 483 12.06 -0.86 9.31
C ALA A 483 11.07 -1.39 8.28
N ASN A 484 9.90 -1.87 8.73
CA ASN A 484 8.86 -2.40 7.84
C ASN A 484 8.24 -1.31 6.95
N PHE A 485 8.07 -0.09 7.44
CA PHE A 485 7.57 1.04 6.63
C PHE A 485 8.55 1.37 5.50
N THR A 486 9.83 1.52 5.83
CA THR A 486 10.88 1.74 4.81
C THR A 486 10.90 0.63 3.76
N ALA A 487 10.85 -0.61 4.20
CA ALA A 487 10.88 -1.76 3.30
C ALA A 487 9.57 -1.93 2.49
N LEU A 488 8.43 -1.50 3.04
CA LEU A 488 7.16 -1.45 2.32
C LEU A 488 7.22 -0.44 1.16
N LEU A 489 7.75 0.75 1.41
CA LEU A 489 7.92 1.78 0.38
C LEU A 489 8.89 1.34 -0.71
N ALA A 490 9.99 0.67 -0.34
CA ALA A 490 10.91 0.07 -1.29
C ALA A 490 10.21 -0.97 -2.20
N GLU A 491 9.36 -1.81 -1.62
CA GLU A 491 8.61 -2.83 -2.37
C GLU A 491 7.55 -2.22 -3.29
N PHE A 492 6.81 -1.19 -2.82
CA PHE A 492 5.91 -0.44 -3.69
C PHE A 492 6.65 0.17 -4.88
N ARG A 493 7.78 0.85 -4.63
CA ARG A 493 8.59 1.46 -5.70
C ARG A 493 9.05 0.41 -6.70
N ARG A 494 9.60 -0.70 -6.22
CA ARG A 494 10.05 -1.81 -7.07
C ARG A 494 8.94 -2.35 -7.97
N GLN A 495 7.75 -2.60 -7.42
CA GLN A 495 6.65 -3.16 -8.19
C GLN A 495 5.98 -2.13 -9.11
N LEU A 496 5.86 -0.87 -8.69
CA LEU A 496 5.34 0.20 -9.55
C LEU A 496 6.22 0.43 -10.77
N ASP A 497 7.55 0.47 -10.58
CA ASP A 497 8.51 0.64 -11.68
C ASP A 497 8.49 -0.54 -12.65
N ALA A 498 8.24 -1.77 -12.15
CA ALA A 498 8.08 -2.96 -12.97
C ALA A 498 6.82 -2.93 -13.85
N VAL A 499 5.76 -2.25 -13.42
CA VAL A 499 4.53 -2.08 -14.23
C VAL A 499 4.74 -1.00 -15.28
N ARG A 500 5.18 0.16 -14.86
CA ARG A 500 5.42 1.31 -15.75
C ARG A 500 6.28 2.36 -15.03
N PRO A 501 7.39 2.81 -15.63
CA PRO A 501 8.15 3.94 -15.11
C PRO A 501 7.28 5.21 -15.02
N GLY A 502 7.51 6.00 -13.96
CA GLY A 502 6.83 7.29 -13.75
C GLY A 502 5.48 7.19 -13.02
N LEU A 503 5.10 6.01 -12.53
CA LEU A 503 4.04 5.89 -11.53
C LEU A 503 4.52 6.51 -10.21
N LEU A 504 3.65 7.30 -9.58
CA LEU A 504 4.00 8.04 -8.38
C LEU A 504 3.84 7.16 -7.13
N LEU A 505 4.76 7.35 -6.18
CA LEU A 505 4.66 6.81 -4.83
C LEU A 505 4.88 7.94 -3.83
N THR A 506 3.91 8.19 -2.98
CA THR A 506 3.92 9.27 -2.01
C THR A 506 3.46 8.79 -0.65
N VAL A 507 3.65 9.62 0.37
CA VAL A 507 3.15 9.34 1.72
C VAL A 507 2.50 10.59 2.31
N ALA A 508 1.48 10.41 3.14
CA ALA A 508 1.06 11.36 4.15
C ALA A 508 1.65 10.92 5.50
N VAL A 509 2.24 11.87 6.24
CA VAL A 509 2.94 11.58 7.49
C VAL A 509 2.59 12.59 8.57
N GLY A 510 2.55 12.14 9.82
CA GLY A 510 2.31 13.01 10.96
C GLY A 510 3.41 14.06 11.13
N ALA A 511 3.00 15.28 11.46
CA ALA A 511 3.89 16.42 11.72
C ALA A 511 4.37 16.50 13.18
N GLY A 512 3.83 15.71 14.09
CA GLY A 512 4.32 15.66 15.47
C GLY A 512 5.75 15.13 15.54
N ILE A 513 6.62 15.81 16.28
CA ILE A 513 8.01 15.42 16.42
C ILE A 513 8.19 14.00 16.99
N ASP A 514 7.26 13.55 17.80
CA ASP A 514 7.17 12.19 18.35
C ASP A 514 6.96 11.15 17.24
N LYS A 515 6.18 11.45 16.18
CA LYS A 515 5.95 10.58 15.01
C LYS A 515 7.15 10.59 14.07
N ILE A 516 7.73 11.77 13.83
CA ILE A 516 8.89 11.92 12.94
C ILE A 516 10.12 11.20 13.51
N ARG A 517 10.32 11.26 14.83
CA ARG A 517 11.49 10.71 15.53
C ARG A 517 11.56 9.18 15.46
N VAL A 518 10.43 8.51 15.43
CA VAL A 518 10.35 7.04 15.49
C VAL A 518 10.36 6.37 14.11
N THR A 519 10.45 7.14 13.05
CA THR A 519 10.61 6.67 11.67
C THR A 519 11.97 7.06 11.10
N ASP A 520 12.35 6.55 9.92
CA ASP A 520 13.62 6.85 9.26
C ASP A 520 13.45 7.61 7.92
N PRO A 521 13.11 8.91 7.96
CA PRO A 521 12.96 9.72 6.76
C PRO A 521 14.23 9.79 5.89
N ALA A 522 15.41 9.68 6.49
CA ALA A 522 16.69 9.69 5.78
C ALA A 522 16.77 8.57 4.74
N THR A 523 16.22 7.40 5.06
CA THR A 523 16.24 6.24 4.18
C THR A 523 15.00 6.19 3.29
N TYR A 524 13.79 6.31 3.85
CA TYR A 524 12.58 6.05 3.06
C TYR A 524 12.26 7.12 2.01
N HIS A 525 12.72 8.39 2.19
CA HIS A 525 12.47 9.42 1.18
C HIS A 525 13.03 9.08 -0.20
N GLY A 526 14.05 8.21 -0.25
CA GLY A 526 14.67 7.76 -1.50
C GLY A 526 13.71 7.03 -2.44
N TYR A 527 12.71 6.35 -1.89
CA TYR A 527 11.70 5.60 -2.66
C TYR A 527 10.51 6.45 -3.10
N LEU A 528 10.37 7.67 -2.59
CA LEU A 528 9.21 8.53 -2.74
C LEU A 528 9.43 9.64 -3.77
N ASP A 529 8.38 10.01 -4.47
CA ASP A 529 8.33 11.20 -5.30
C ASP A 529 8.20 12.46 -4.44
N TYR A 530 7.33 12.43 -3.41
CA TYR A 530 7.20 13.50 -2.42
C TYR A 530 6.50 13.00 -1.14
N ILE A 531 6.53 13.85 -0.11
CA ILE A 531 6.01 13.61 1.23
C ILE A 531 5.03 14.72 1.58
N ASN A 532 3.80 14.37 1.93
CA ASN A 532 2.78 15.26 2.44
C ASN A 532 2.87 15.28 3.98
N VAL A 533 3.37 16.36 4.55
CA VAL A 533 3.49 16.49 6.01
C VAL A 533 2.21 17.13 6.55
N MET A 534 1.45 16.39 7.37
CA MET A 534 0.15 16.78 7.91
C MET A 534 0.29 17.85 9.01
N THR A 535 0.60 19.07 8.59
CA THR A 535 0.86 20.24 9.45
C THR A 535 -0.43 20.90 9.92
N TYR A 536 -1.33 20.09 10.44
CA TYR A 536 -2.61 20.43 11.05
C TYR A 536 -2.92 19.40 12.16
N ASP A 537 -3.99 19.60 12.90
CA ASP A 537 -4.38 18.77 14.05
C ASP A 537 -3.33 18.74 15.18
N PHE A 538 -2.52 19.79 15.29
CA PHE A 538 -1.58 19.95 16.39
C PHE A 538 -2.31 20.04 17.74
N HIS A 539 -3.47 20.70 17.75
CA HIS A 539 -4.41 20.80 18.85
C HIS A 539 -5.85 20.63 18.36
N GLY A 540 -6.69 20.00 19.14
CA GLY A 540 -8.10 19.77 18.87
C GLY A 540 -8.87 19.49 20.15
N ALA A 541 -10.17 19.30 20.07
CA ALA A 541 -11.00 19.05 21.26
C ALA A 541 -10.74 17.68 21.95
N PHE A 542 -9.74 16.95 21.50
CA PHE A 542 -9.09 15.86 22.23
C PHE A 542 -8.13 16.37 23.32
N ASP A 543 -7.74 17.65 23.28
CA ASP A 543 -7.00 18.33 24.32
C ASP A 543 -7.96 19.03 25.28
N PRO A 544 -7.62 19.10 26.59
CA PRO A 544 -8.47 19.75 27.59
C PRO A 544 -8.49 21.27 27.49
N ILE A 545 -7.55 21.86 26.73
CA ILE A 545 -7.40 23.30 26.54
C ILE A 545 -7.38 23.65 25.05
N THR A 546 -7.82 24.86 24.74
CA THR A 546 -7.76 25.41 23.38
C THR A 546 -6.31 25.64 22.95
N GLY A 547 -6.05 25.48 21.65
CA GLY A 547 -4.73 25.67 21.07
C GLY A 547 -4.82 25.91 19.56
N HIS A 548 -3.69 26.21 18.95
CA HIS A 548 -3.61 26.39 17.51
C HIS A 548 -3.50 25.02 16.79
N HIS A 549 -4.50 24.70 15.96
CA HIS A 549 -4.49 23.41 15.28
C HIS A 549 -3.48 23.32 14.11
N SER A 550 -3.01 24.48 13.60
CA SER A 550 -2.14 24.50 12.40
C SER A 550 -1.10 25.65 12.44
N ALA A 551 -0.54 25.91 13.64
CA ALA A 551 0.48 26.94 13.82
C ALA A 551 1.66 26.79 12.84
N LEU A 552 2.14 27.90 12.27
CA LEU A 552 3.34 27.90 11.42
C LEU A 552 4.61 27.83 12.26
N PHE A 553 4.67 28.56 13.37
CA PHE A 553 5.78 28.63 14.32
C PHE A 553 5.31 28.38 15.75
N ASN A 554 6.28 28.25 16.64
CA ASN A 554 6.00 28.14 18.07
C ASN A 554 5.56 29.48 18.67
N SER A 555 4.57 29.44 19.59
CA SER A 555 4.18 30.59 20.39
C SER A 555 4.93 30.59 21.74
N PRO A 556 5.54 31.71 22.15
CA PRO A 556 6.08 31.83 23.51
C PRO A 556 5.00 31.68 24.61
N ALA A 557 3.77 32.01 24.28
CA ALA A 557 2.62 31.94 25.20
C ALA A 557 2.01 30.55 25.33
N ASP A 558 2.38 29.58 24.47
CA ASP A 558 1.89 28.22 24.52
C ASP A 558 2.33 27.53 25.81
N PRO A 559 1.41 27.03 26.65
CA PRO A 559 1.75 26.38 27.92
C PRO A 559 2.21 24.93 27.76
N SER A 560 2.19 24.39 26.55
CA SER A 560 2.60 23.01 26.25
C SER A 560 4.04 22.75 26.68
N THR A 561 4.35 21.49 27.00
CA THR A 561 5.69 21.06 27.42
C THR A 561 6.12 19.81 26.65
N GLY A 562 7.42 19.50 26.68
CA GLY A 562 7.96 18.32 25.99
C GLY A 562 7.74 18.41 24.48
N ASP A 563 7.36 17.28 23.86
CA ASP A 563 7.19 17.18 22.40
C ASP A 563 6.04 18.06 21.87
N THR A 564 4.96 18.21 22.63
CA THR A 564 3.82 19.05 22.22
C THR A 564 4.19 20.53 22.07
N LYS A 565 5.23 21.00 22.76
CA LYS A 565 5.77 22.37 22.56
C LYS A 565 6.31 22.60 21.15
N LEU A 566 6.69 21.52 20.47
CA LEU A 566 7.26 21.52 19.11
C LEU A 566 6.20 21.20 18.03
N TYR A 567 4.91 21.22 18.40
CA TYR A 567 3.82 20.94 17.46
C TYR A 567 3.48 22.20 16.67
N ASN A 568 4.29 22.44 15.64
CA ASN A 568 4.09 23.49 14.65
C ASN A 568 4.71 23.09 13.32
N SER A 569 4.35 23.79 12.27
CA SER A 569 4.76 23.43 10.91
C SER A 569 6.25 23.56 10.68
N ASN A 570 6.89 24.63 11.23
CA ASN A 570 8.32 24.86 11.05
C ASN A 570 9.18 23.76 11.68
N ASP A 571 8.91 23.42 12.94
CA ASP A 571 9.68 22.39 13.65
C ASP A 571 9.52 21.00 12.97
N ALA A 572 8.34 20.72 12.45
CA ALA A 572 8.11 19.51 11.65
C ALA A 572 8.97 19.51 10.37
N MET A 573 8.96 20.60 9.59
CA MET A 573 9.74 20.71 8.37
C MET A 573 11.25 20.66 8.65
N GLU A 574 11.73 21.36 9.68
CA GLU A 574 13.12 21.33 10.10
C GLU A 574 13.55 19.91 10.52
N ALA A 575 12.68 19.16 11.20
CA ALA A 575 12.96 17.79 11.60
C ALA A 575 13.15 16.85 10.40
N PHE A 576 12.41 17.02 9.31
CA PHE A 576 12.64 16.29 8.06
C PHE A 576 13.91 16.75 7.34
N LEU A 577 14.14 18.06 7.23
CA LEU A 577 15.32 18.63 6.58
C LEU A 577 16.62 18.21 7.30
N ALA A 578 16.63 18.24 8.63
CA ALA A 578 17.76 17.80 9.45
C ALA A 578 18.10 16.31 9.27
N ARG A 579 17.14 15.49 8.82
CA ARG A 579 17.33 14.08 8.45
C ARG A 579 17.73 13.89 6.98
N GLY A 580 18.04 14.95 6.26
CA GLY A 580 18.51 14.88 4.88
C GLY A 580 17.41 14.72 3.83
N VAL A 581 16.13 14.88 4.20
CA VAL A 581 15.04 14.89 3.21
C VAL A 581 15.15 16.20 2.39
N PRO A 582 15.23 16.13 1.05
CA PRO A 582 15.27 17.33 0.23
C PRO A 582 13.99 18.18 0.40
N ALA A 583 14.15 19.48 0.60
CA ALA A 583 13.02 20.42 0.74
C ALA A 583 12.01 20.30 -0.40
N SER A 584 12.50 20.09 -1.63
CA SER A 584 11.65 19.90 -2.82
C SER A 584 10.74 18.66 -2.77
N LYS A 585 10.99 17.70 -1.87
CA LYS A 585 10.12 16.55 -1.65
C LYS A 585 9.04 16.80 -0.59
N LEU A 586 9.17 17.82 0.25
CA LEU A 586 8.23 18.12 1.33
C LEU A 586 7.09 19.03 0.84
N ASN A 587 5.86 18.69 1.17
CA ASN A 587 4.69 19.54 0.96
C ASN A 587 4.07 19.91 2.31
N LEU A 588 3.72 21.20 2.46
CA LEU A 588 3.07 21.72 3.65
C LEU A 588 1.57 21.39 3.61
N GLY A 589 1.02 20.85 4.70
CA GLY A 589 -0.40 20.55 4.87
C GLY A 589 -1.21 21.77 5.29
N ILE A 590 -2.40 21.95 4.69
CA ILE A 590 -3.37 22.97 5.03
C ILE A 590 -4.70 22.28 5.34
N GLY A 591 -5.26 22.53 6.55
CA GLY A 591 -6.60 22.05 6.88
C GLY A 591 -7.66 23.01 6.30
N PHE A 592 -8.59 22.49 5.49
CA PHE A 592 -9.74 23.26 5.02
C PHE A 592 -10.90 23.20 6.03
N TYR A 593 -10.55 23.13 7.29
CA TYR A 593 -11.43 23.05 8.44
C TYR A 593 -10.76 23.70 9.65
N GLY A 594 -11.48 23.80 10.74
CA GLY A 594 -10.94 24.24 12.01
C GLY A 594 -11.26 23.27 13.14
N ARG A 595 -10.50 23.39 14.23
CA ARG A 595 -10.72 22.71 15.50
C ARG A 595 -11.36 23.64 16.50
N GLY A 596 -12.38 23.15 17.20
CA GLY A 596 -13.22 24.03 18.04
C GLY A 596 -13.58 23.49 19.42
N TRP A 597 -13.64 24.44 20.37
CA TRP A 597 -14.07 24.20 21.74
C TRP A 597 -15.19 25.17 22.12
N THR A 598 -16.07 24.73 22.97
CA THR A 598 -17.12 25.54 23.62
C THR A 598 -16.96 25.49 25.12
N ASN A 599 -17.74 26.28 25.84
CA ASN A 599 -17.60 26.51 27.28
C ASN A 599 -16.22 27.08 27.67
N VAL A 600 -15.63 27.83 26.76
CA VAL A 600 -14.30 28.42 26.92
C VAL A 600 -14.40 29.71 27.69
N PRO A 601 -13.66 29.90 28.81
CA PRO A 601 -13.66 31.15 29.57
C PRO A 601 -13.20 32.35 28.73
N ASN A 602 -13.80 33.53 29.00
CA ASN A 602 -13.42 34.76 28.31
C ASN A 602 -12.17 35.39 28.95
N VAL A 603 -11.07 34.66 28.79
CA VAL A 603 -9.71 35.04 29.18
C VAL A 603 -8.82 34.86 27.96
N ASN A 604 -7.92 35.81 27.67
CA ASN A 604 -7.01 35.78 26.54
C ASN A 604 -7.72 35.45 25.20
N ASN A 605 -8.92 36.03 25.00
CA ASN A 605 -9.77 35.71 23.83
C ASN A 605 -9.98 34.21 23.61
N GLY A 606 -10.09 33.46 24.71
CA GLY A 606 -10.30 32.02 24.69
C GLY A 606 -9.06 31.16 24.38
N LEU A 607 -7.90 31.75 24.11
CA LEU A 607 -6.69 30.99 23.77
C LEU A 607 -6.05 30.41 25.05
N TYR A 608 -5.67 29.11 24.98
CA TYR A 608 -5.10 28.33 26.09
C TYR A 608 -5.99 28.24 27.31
N GLN A 609 -7.28 28.16 27.09
CA GLN A 609 -8.30 28.00 28.13
C GLN A 609 -8.95 26.63 28.07
N SER A 610 -9.47 26.13 29.18
CA SER A 610 -10.24 24.89 29.20
C SER A 610 -11.49 24.99 28.32
N GLY A 611 -11.90 23.88 27.74
CA GLY A 611 -13.09 23.81 26.91
C GLY A 611 -13.49 22.36 26.63
N THR A 612 -14.64 22.21 25.99
CA THR A 612 -15.17 20.94 25.51
C THR A 612 -15.42 21.04 24.01
N ALA A 613 -15.53 19.93 23.29
CA ALA A 613 -15.74 19.95 21.85
C ALA A 613 -16.95 20.84 21.47
N ALA A 614 -16.70 21.80 20.57
CA ALA A 614 -17.76 22.61 19.99
C ALA A 614 -18.65 21.78 19.06
N ALA A 615 -19.92 22.16 18.92
CA ALA A 615 -20.78 21.53 17.92
C ALA A 615 -20.28 21.87 16.51
N GLY A 616 -20.06 20.86 15.67
CA GLY A 616 -19.74 21.02 14.25
C GLY A 616 -20.83 20.40 13.37
N THR A 617 -20.81 20.74 12.09
CA THR A 617 -21.84 20.28 11.13
C THR A 617 -21.83 18.76 10.97
N TYR A 618 -20.67 18.12 10.99
CA TYR A 618 -20.52 16.67 10.76
C TYR A 618 -19.98 15.95 12.00
N GLU A 619 -19.10 16.60 12.76
CA GLU A 619 -18.42 16.03 13.92
C GLU A 619 -18.18 17.11 14.97
N ALA A 620 -18.36 16.75 16.25
CA ALA A 620 -18.05 17.65 17.34
C ALA A 620 -16.55 17.99 17.38
N GLY A 621 -16.23 19.26 17.56
CA GLY A 621 -14.84 19.77 17.59
C GLY A 621 -14.21 19.99 16.21
N ILE A 622 -14.94 19.75 15.12
CA ILE A 622 -14.48 19.98 13.75
C ILE A 622 -15.55 20.72 12.95
N GLU A 623 -15.15 21.76 12.21
CA GLU A 623 -16.06 22.48 11.31
C GLU A 623 -15.35 22.86 10.02
N ASP A 624 -16.04 22.74 8.89
CA ASP A 624 -15.53 23.11 7.58
C ASP A 624 -15.22 24.61 7.49
N TRP A 625 -14.10 24.97 6.84
CA TRP A 625 -13.72 26.37 6.64
C TRP A 625 -14.84 27.20 5.97
N LYS A 626 -15.55 26.63 4.99
CA LYS A 626 -16.67 27.31 4.32
C LYS A 626 -17.79 27.74 5.26
N VAL A 627 -17.93 27.07 6.42
CA VAL A 627 -18.86 27.46 7.50
C VAL A 627 -18.21 28.48 8.40
N LEU A 628 -16.97 28.22 8.85
CA LEU A 628 -16.23 29.07 9.79
C LEU A 628 -16.02 30.48 9.26
N LYS A 629 -15.74 30.65 7.97
CA LYS A 629 -15.58 31.98 7.35
C LYS A 629 -16.80 32.87 7.43
N ASN A 630 -18.00 32.29 7.66
CA ASN A 630 -19.26 32.99 7.73
C ASN A 630 -19.73 33.21 9.20
N LEU A 631 -18.96 32.73 10.18
CA LEU A 631 -19.26 33.03 11.58
C LEU A 631 -19.04 34.53 11.84
N ASN A 632 -20.04 35.16 12.46
CA ASN A 632 -19.90 36.55 12.87
C ASN A 632 -19.15 36.65 14.21
N HIS A 633 -17.96 36.07 14.26
CA HIS A 633 -17.06 36.06 15.42
C HIS A 633 -15.86 36.94 15.16
N PRO A 634 -15.35 37.68 16.16
CA PRO A 634 -14.03 38.31 16.05
C PRO A 634 -12.94 37.28 15.72
N ILE A 635 -12.07 37.64 14.77
CA ILE A 635 -10.90 36.82 14.41
C ILE A 635 -9.67 37.46 15.06
N TYR A 636 -8.89 36.64 15.71
CA TYR A 636 -7.63 36.99 16.36
C TYR A 636 -6.45 36.33 15.68
N THR A 637 -5.27 36.90 15.87
CA THR A 637 -4.02 36.39 15.27
C THR A 637 -2.95 36.34 16.35
N ASP A 638 -2.26 35.20 16.44
CA ASP A 638 -0.97 35.11 17.14
C ASP A 638 0.15 35.42 16.14
N ALA A 639 0.78 36.57 16.29
CA ALA A 639 1.83 37.04 15.39
C ALA A 639 3.12 36.20 15.51
N ASN A 640 3.39 35.56 16.65
CA ASN A 640 4.54 34.68 16.82
C ASN A 640 4.30 33.32 16.18
N ALA A 641 3.15 32.69 16.51
CA ALA A 641 2.79 31.40 15.96
C ALA A 641 2.39 31.45 14.47
N ARG A 642 2.07 32.65 13.95
CA ARG A 642 1.45 32.82 12.64
C ARG A 642 0.25 31.87 12.54
N ALA A 643 -0.71 32.06 13.43
CA ALA A 643 -1.94 31.26 13.56
C ALA A 643 -3.13 32.18 13.81
N THR A 644 -4.32 31.73 13.40
CA THR A 644 -5.56 32.48 13.56
C THR A 644 -6.62 31.66 14.29
N TRP A 645 -7.49 32.36 15.02
CA TRP A 645 -8.68 31.77 15.63
C TRP A 645 -9.83 32.79 15.71
N SER A 646 -11.04 32.27 15.86
CA SER A 646 -12.17 33.09 16.21
C SER A 646 -12.68 32.76 17.62
N TYR A 647 -13.22 33.77 18.32
CA TYR A 647 -13.78 33.58 19.63
C TYR A 647 -14.94 34.56 19.85
N ASN A 648 -16.09 34.05 20.36
CA ASN A 648 -17.31 34.87 20.59
C ASN A 648 -17.65 35.09 22.06
N GLY A 649 -16.74 34.79 22.98
CA GLY A 649 -16.95 34.86 24.42
C GLY A 649 -17.21 33.50 25.08
N THR A 650 -17.51 32.44 24.32
CA THR A 650 -17.77 31.09 24.83
C THR A 650 -17.26 29.97 23.88
N THR A 651 -17.20 30.25 22.59
CA THR A 651 -16.80 29.26 21.58
C THR A 651 -15.57 29.75 20.84
N PHE A 652 -14.58 28.89 20.77
CA PHE A 652 -13.26 29.09 20.14
C PHE A 652 -13.13 28.16 18.93
N TRP A 653 -12.65 28.68 17.79
CA TRP A 653 -12.30 27.91 16.61
C TRP A 653 -10.94 28.33 16.08
N SER A 654 -9.97 27.42 16.06
CA SER A 654 -8.68 27.60 15.38
C SER A 654 -8.80 27.13 13.94
N PHE A 655 -8.47 27.99 12.97
CA PHE A 655 -8.52 27.68 11.53
C PHE A 655 -7.67 28.65 10.73
N ASP A 656 -7.32 28.27 9.49
CA ASP A 656 -6.53 29.09 8.59
C ASP A 656 -7.43 30.04 7.78
N THR A 657 -7.16 31.34 7.86
CA THR A 657 -7.77 32.33 6.97
C THR A 657 -7.03 32.40 5.63
N PRO A 658 -7.62 32.91 4.54
CA PRO A 658 -6.91 33.09 3.26
C PRO A 658 -5.64 33.93 3.38
N ALA A 659 -5.62 34.92 4.28
CA ALA A 659 -4.41 35.73 4.55
C ALA A 659 -3.30 34.85 5.14
N LEU A 660 -3.62 34.04 6.15
CA LEU A 660 -2.66 33.11 6.76
C LEU A 660 -2.20 32.03 5.77
N VAL A 661 -3.11 31.47 4.95
CA VAL A 661 -2.72 30.54 3.86
C VAL A 661 -1.73 31.19 2.90
N THR A 662 -1.95 32.46 2.53
CA THR A 662 -1.00 33.20 1.68
C THR A 662 0.39 33.32 2.34
N GLU A 663 0.43 33.59 3.64
CA GLU A 663 1.67 33.64 4.41
C GLU A 663 2.38 32.28 4.48
N LYS A 664 1.63 31.20 4.72
CA LYS A 664 2.14 29.82 4.66
C LYS A 664 2.71 29.48 3.28
N MET A 665 2.11 29.96 2.18
CA MET A 665 2.68 29.78 0.83
C MET A 665 3.98 30.59 0.65
N GLY A 666 4.08 31.76 1.25
CA GLY A 666 5.34 32.51 1.34
C GLY A 666 6.44 31.70 2.04
N TYR A 667 6.10 31.05 3.16
CA TYR A 667 7.00 30.12 3.85
C TYR A 667 7.43 28.95 2.95
N VAL A 668 6.48 28.29 2.25
CA VAL A 668 6.79 27.22 1.30
C VAL A 668 7.82 27.65 0.25
N LYS A 669 7.70 28.88 -0.27
CA LYS A 669 8.67 29.43 -1.24
C LYS A 669 10.02 29.70 -0.59
N THR A 670 10.04 30.33 0.56
CA THR A 670 11.26 30.73 1.27
C THR A 670 12.07 29.50 1.70
N GLN A 671 11.41 28.44 2.18
CA GLN A 671 12.08 27.20 2.57
C GLN A 671 12.38 26.27 1.39
N GLY A 672 12.03 26.66 0.16
CA GLY A 672 12.25 25.82 -1.02
C GLY A 672 11.43 24.52 -1.04
N LEU A 673 10.37 24.44 -0.24
CA LEU A 673 9.52 23.24 -0.18
C LEU A 673 8.89 22.91 -1.53
N GLY A 674 8.53 21.67 -1.76
CA GLY A 674 8.00 21.18 -3.03
C GLY A 674 6.62 21.72 -3.40
N GLY A 675 5.81 22.12 -2.42
CA GLY A 675 4.47 22.65 -2.63
C GLY A 675 3.62 22.59 -1.38
N ALA A 676 2.33 22.55 -1.56
CA ALA A 676 1.34 22.40 -0.49
C ALA A 676 0.29 21.34 -0.87
N PHE A 677 -0.27 20.72 0.15
CA PHE A 677 -1.46 19.89 0.01
C PHE A 677 -2.53 20.30 1.02
N PHE A 678 -3.76 19.85 0.82
CA PHE A 678 -4.84 20.20 1.72
C PHE A 678 -5.79 19.03 1.97
N TRP A 679 -6.29 18.96 3.19
CA TRP A 679 -7.38 18.13 3.64
C TRP A 679 -8.59 19.00 3.93
N GLU A 680 -9.71 18.93 3.25
CA GLU A 680 -10.03 18.26 2.02
C GLU A 680 -10.97 19.17 1.18
N PHE A 681 -11.20 18.81 -0.08
CA PHE A 681 -11.91 19.67 -1.05
C PHE A 681 -13.25 20.20 -0.55
N SER A 682 -14.07 19.38 0.12
CA SER A 682 -15.43 19.78 0.49
C SER A 682 -15.47 20.81 1.61
N GLY A 683 -14.35 21.06 2.29
CA GLY A 683 -14.20 22.13 3.28
C GLY A 683 -14.07 23.52 2.64
N ASP A 684 -13.71 23.63 1.35
CA ASP A 684 -13.66 24.90 0.62
C ASP A 684 -15.06 25.35 0.16
N ASP A 685 -15.17 26.59 -0.25
CA ASP A 685 -16.41 27.13 -0.82
C ASP A 685 -16.59 26.79 -2.30
N THR A 686 -17.75 27.10 -2.84
CA THR A 686 -18.09 26.83 -4.25
C THR A 686 -17.23 27.58 -5.27
N GLN A 687 -16.47 28.57 -4.83
CA GLN A 687 -15.55 29.37 -5.65
C GLN A 687 -14.10 28.84 -5.60
N GLY A 688 -13.83 27.82 -4.75
CA GLY A 688 -12.48 27.29 -4.56
C GLY A 688 -11.53 28.34 -3.94
N THR A 689 -11.99 29.11 -2.98
CA THR A 689 -11.26 30.25 -2.43
C THR A 689 -9.92 29.85 -1.85
N LEU A 690 -9.84 28.78 -1.05
CA LEU A 690 -8.59 28.32 -0.44
C LEU A 690 -7.67 27.67 -1.49
N VAL A 691 -8.21 26.88 -2.42
CA VAL A 691 -7.42 26.32 -3.52
C VAL A 691 -6.81 27.43 -4.39
N ASN A 692 -7.58 28.46 -4.71
CA ASN A 692 -7.07 29.62 -5.44
C ASN A 692 -5.99 30.37 -4.64
N THR A 693 -6.16 30.52 -3.33
CA THR A 693 -5.19 31.18 -2.44
C THR A 693 -3.87 30.40 -2.42
N ILE A 694 -3.91 29.08 -2.25
CA ILE A 694 -2.72 28.21 -2.32
C ILE A 694 -2.02 28.36 -3.67
N SER A 695 -2.77 28.17 -4.77
CA SER A 695 -2.19 28.21 -6.12
C SER A 695 -1.58 29.57 -6.46
N ASN A 696 -2.22 30.67 -6.06
CA ASN A 696 -1.70 32.02 -6.32
C ASN A 696 -0.51 32.35 -5.42
N GLY A 697 -0.54 31.92 -4.15
CA GLY A 697 0.55 32.14 -3.21
C GLY A 697 1.83 31.37 -3.57
N LEU A 698 1.72 30.24 -4.27
CA LEU A 698 2.84 29.41 -4.73
C LEU A 698 3.49 29.89 -6.06
N LYS A 699 2.83 30.75 -6.79
CA LYS A 699 3.38 31.37 -8.03
C LYS A 699 4.50 32.43 -7.69
#